data_c5c3b3a062cedb248763bce1e1f47f35
#
_entry.id   c5c3b3a062cedb248763bce1e1f47f35
#
_cell.length_a   1.000
_cell.length_b   1.000
_cell.length_c   1.000
_cell.angle_alpha   90.00
_cell.angle_beta   90.00
_cell.angle_gamma   90.00
#
_symmetry.space_group_name_H-M   'P 1'
#
loop_
_entity.id
_entity.type
_entity.pdbx_description
1 polymer ?
#
loop_
_entity_poly.entity_id
_entity_poly.type
_entity_poly.pdbx_seq_one_letter_code
_entity_poly.pdbx_strand_id
1 'polypeptide(L)'
;MDWWLLSFFIGAILSLYLPIVPEIFILLLFISLAIALFFNKKTRSASGLFLGMTWMLFNGFQYNNSWLVNNLDIDMMSKKVHQIEGKIVSIPSVDKAHYRFNFQLAKLNGQTMVKPFLIRLRWKLNTKESFIIPAQGHTYRLTVKVKPAHGYANEGGFSYQTWLREKHIVATGYVKSATENSLLSSNTGLRQLLYSQYVYNLPEHPLAPLLLALSFAQRNKISVETWQVLQATGTQHLIAISGLHLGLVASGSFIFFLLVARLLPLNQLLPQVIWQPLLGFNLRYLVLMLSLITTLFYAYLADFSIPTTRALTMLTLYWLTRLLGIKLTLKRWFLLTLCTLVLFAPFSLLSAGFWLSVYAVMIIFLTLWRFSFVLNHRLKFWRIVKGLLIIQLSLTLFLLPLTSFFYQQVSTVSLFANLLAVPMMSFIIIPLCLLSLILLLFNETTAHWIMQLTLDILQWLWQYLLFLTDRSHSLLSLSLVQSQIIAIVVLIIAFRCFVSSSFFNLSRVDNNIYLWLKNSRALLTVIFVSSLLTYSNSTSTHESKPALKNNNQPIDWQVNVLDVGQGLAIVIQQGEHAILYDTGGAYPSGFNLTETVILPYLQYHSINELDKVIISHSDNDHAGGLTLLRNNIAIGEVIVNDEAIRKSGDGLCLLGQSFNWQGLNFHQLWPEKKQGRDNDDSCVILISDGTFSVLLTGDISKKIERLLVSKAKDNLLTLNADVLIAAHHGSKTSSSIEFINQVKPSAVVFSAGFLNRWNMPAKLVKQRFIDEKIVIHSTNENGMVRININDRQLNILQYRRDLSPYWFANSKRKFN
;
A
#
# COMPACT_ATOMS: atom_id res chain seq x y z
N MET A 1 -27.05 -1.46 -23.04
CA MET A 1 -26.75 -1.74 -21.62
C MET A 1 -25.25 -1.93 -21.38
N ASP A 2 -24.54 -2.75 -22.16
CA ASP A 2 -23.10 -3.01 -21.95
C ASP A 2 -22.23 -1.74 -22.03
N TRP A 3 -22.49 -0.88 -23.03
CA TRP A 3 -21.79 0.42 -23.15
C TRP A 3 -22.10 1.37 -21.99
N TRP A 4 -23.31 1.31 -21.44
CA TRP A 4 -23.68 2.11 -20.27
C TRP A 4 -22.93 1.63 -19.01
N LEU A 5 -22.87 0.32 -18.77
CA LEU A 5 -22.09 -0.26 -17.66
C LEU A 5 -20.60 0.07 -17.79
N LEU A 6 -20.05 -0.05 -19.01
CA LEU A 6 -18.66 0.30 -19.26
C LEU A 6 -18.38 1.78 -19.00
N SER A 7 -19.25 2.67 -19.48
CA SER A 7 -19.07 4.11 -19.25
C SER A 7 -19.23 4.50 -17.77
N PHE A 8 -20.13 3.83 -17.01
CA PHE A 8 -20.23 4.01 -15.56
C PHE A 8 -18.92 3.66 -14.87
N PHE A 9 -18.35 2.52 -15.21
CA PHE A 9 -17.09 2.07 -14.63
C PHE A 9 -15.92 3.01 -15.00
N ILE A 10 -15.84 3.43 -16.25
CA ILE A 10 -14.86 4.42 -16.72
C ILE A 10 -15.04 5.76 -16.00
N GLY A 11 -16.28 6.23 -15.83
CA GLY A 11 -16.56 7.46 -15.08
C GLY A 11 -16.06 7.41 -13.64
N ALA A 12 -16.26 6.28 -12.95
CA ALA A 12 -15.75 6.08 -11.60
C ALA A 12 -14.21 6.13 -11.56
N ILE A 13 -13.53 5.57 -12.57
CA ILE A 13 -12.06 5.62 -12.69
C ILE A 13 -11.59 7.06 -12.96
N LEU A 14 -12.20 7.73 -13.93
CA LEU A 14 -11.81 9.10 -14.30
C LEU A 14 -11.94 10.09 -13.13
N SER A 15 -12.91 9.86 -12.25
CA SER A 15 -13.06 10.68 -11.04
C SER A 15 -11.84 10.63 -10.11
N LEU A 16 -11.01 9.58 -10.17
CA LEU A 16 -9.80 9.44 -9.34
C LEU A 16 -8.70 10.42 -9.75
N TYR A 17 -8.70 10.85 -11.01
CA TYR A 17 -7.70 11.80 -11.52
C TYR A 17 -8.00 13.27 -11.21
N LEU A 18 -9.14 13.55 -10.57
CA LEU A 18 -9.47 14.91 -10.17
C LEU A 18 -8.63 15.34 -8.96
N PRO A 19 -8.19 16.61 -8.91
CA PRO A 19 -7.36 17.11 -7.82
C PRO A 19 -8.15 17.36 -6.53
N ILE A 20 -9.43 17.66 -6.63
CA ILE A 20 -10.31 17.95 -5.50
C ILE A 20 -11.65 17.23 -5.65
N VAL A 21 -12.32 16.98 -4.52
CA VAL A 21 -13.73 16.59 -4.53
C VAL A 21 -14.57 17.84 -4.77
N PRO A 22 -15.37 17.88 -5.85
CA PRO A 22 -16.21 19.05 -6.13
C PRO A 22 -17.23 19.32 -5.04
N GLU A 23 -17.71 20.55 -4.98
CA GLU A 23 -18.83 20.93 -4.10
C GLU A 23 -20.14 20.24 -4.54
N ILE A 24 -21.08 20.15 -3.61
CA ILE A 24 -22.34 19.41 -3.82
C ILE A 24 -23.12 19.91 -5.04
N PHE A 25 -23.05 21.21 -5.36
CA PHE A 25 -23.70 21.78 -6.54
C PHE A 25 -23.18 21.20 -7.85
N ILE A 26 -21.89 20.94 -7.98
CA ILE A 26 -21.30 20.33 -9.18
C ILE A 26 -21.72 18.87 -9.27
N LEU A 27 -21.84 18.16 -8.14
CA LEU A 27 -22.37 16.79 -8.13
C LEU A 27 -23.84 16.74 -8.58
N LEU A 28 -24.66 17.71 -8.16
CA LEU A 28 -26.02 17.83 -8.62
C LEU A 28 -26.11 18.15 -10.12
N LEU A 29 -25.21 18.99 -10.64
CA LEU A 29 -25.09 19.25 -12.07
C LEU A 29 -24.75 17.98 -12.86
N PHE A 30 -23.80 17.16 -12.37
CA PHE A 30 -23.49 15.89 -13.02
C PHE A 30 -24.65 14.90 -12.99
N ILE A 31 -25.44 14.87 -11.91
CA ILE A 31 -26.66 14.05 -11.85
C ILE A 31 -27.68 14.56 -12.88
N SER A 32 -27.93 15.85 -12.93
CA SER A 32 -28.89 16.46 -13.87
C SER A 32 -28.50 16.17 -15.32
N LEU A 33 -27.20 16.30 -15.63
CA LEU A 33 -26.65 15.95 -16.93
C LEU A 33 -26.78 14.45 -17.23
N ALA A 34 -26.49 13.58 -16.26
CA ALA A 34 -26.69 12.14 -16.42
C ALA A 34 -28.16 11.79 -16.73
N ILE A 35 -29.11 12.42 -16.04
CA ILE A 35 -30.54 12.25 -16.28
C ILE A 35 -30.91 12.73 -17.68
N ALA A 36 -30.49 13.92 -18.08
CA ALA A 36 -30.77 14.48 -19.41
C ALA A 36 -30.24 13.57 -20.55
N LEU A 37 -29.01 13.09 -20.41
CA LEU A 37 -28.39 12.19 -21.37
C LEU A 37 -29.05 10.80 -21.41
N PHE A 38 -29.64 10.35 -20.31
CA PHE A 38 -30.28 9.03 -20.20
C PHE A 38 -31.55 8.91 -21.05
N PHE A 39 -32.33 9.97 -21.14
CA PHE A 39 -33.57 9.98 -21.94
C PHE A 39 -33.35 10.02 -23.47
N ASN A 40 -32.18 10.44 -23.94
CA ASN A 40 -31.85 10.43 -25.34
C ASN A 40 -31.14 9.11 -25.72
N LYS A 41 -31.72 8.33 -26.65
CA LYS A 41 -31.20 7.03 -27.09
C LYS A 41 -29.73 7.07 -27.58
N LYS A 42 -29.32 8.18 -28.24
CA LYS A 42 -27.97 8.33 -28.80
C LYS A 42 -26.91 8.60 -27.69
N THR A 43 -27.27 9.33 -26.66
CA THR A 43 -26.36 9.76 -25.58
C THR A 43 -26.51 8.94 -24.32
N ARG A 44 -27.46 8.00 -24.28
CA ARG A 44 -27.76 7.19 -23.08
C ARG A 44 -26.55 6.48 -22.50
N SER A 45 -25.62 5.99 -23.34
CA SER A 45 -24.39 5.36 -22.85
C SER A 45 -23.50 6.35 -22.12
N ALA A 46 -23.44 7.62 -22.52
CA ALA A 46 -22.65 8.65 -21.85
C ALA A 46 -23.20 9.03 -20.47
N SER A 47 -24.51 8.84 -20.21
CA SER A 47 -25.09 9.09 -18.90
C SER A 47 -24.42 8.25 -17.79
N GLY A 48 -24.00 7.03 -18.11
CA GLY A 48 -23.27 6.16 -17.19
C GLY A 48 -21.98 6.80 -16.68
N LEU A 49 -21.23 7.48 -17.55
CA LEU A 49 -19.96 8.13 -17.19
C LEU A 49 -20.17 9.18 -16.08
N PHE A 50 -21.13 10.09 -16.26
CA PHE A 50 -21.42 11.11 -15.24
C PHE A 50 -21.96 10.51 -13.94
N LEU A 51 -22.77 9.45 -14.04
CA LEU A 51 -23.29 8.77 -12.85
C LEU A 51 -22.17 8.07 -12.08
N GLY A 52 -21.24 7.40 -12.77
CA GLY A 52 -20.07 6.76 -12.17
C GLY A 52 -19.13 7.77 -11.47
N MET A 53 -18.84 8.89 -12.14
CA MET A 53 -18.08 10.01 -11.55
C MET A 53 -18.77 10.54 -10.30
N THR A 54 -20.07 10.85 -10.40
CA THR A 54 -20.84 11.39 -9.28
C THR A 54 -20.86 10.44 -8.10
N TRP A 55 -21.06 9.14 -8.34
CA TRP A 55 -21.09 8.14 -7.27
C TRP A 55 -19.79 8.11 -6.49
N MET A 56 -18.67 8.06 -7.20
CA MET A 56 -17.34 8.01 -6.56
C MET A 56 -17.04 9.29 -5.80
N LEU A 57 -17.30 10.45 -6.39
CA LEU A 57 -17.08 11.76 -5.78
C LEU A 57 -18.00 12.01 -4.59
N PHE A 58 -19.26 11.56 -4.65
CA PHE A 58 -20.20 11.65 -3.54
C PHE A 58 -19.71 10.86 -2.31
N ASN A 59 -19.21 9.64 -2.52
CA ASN A 59 -18.61 8.87 -1.43
C ASN A 59 -17.34 9.54 -0.89
N GLY A 60 -16.52 10.15 -1.77
CA GLY A 60 -15.38 10.96 -1.37
C GLY A 60 -15.80 12.17 -0.53
N PHE A 61 -16.86 12.87 -0.93
CA PHE A 61 -17.44 13.98 -0.20
C PHE A 61 -17.94 13.55 1.20
N GLN A 62 -18.70 12.45 1.27
CA GLN A 62 -19.17 11.92 2.55
C GLN A 62 -18.03 11.55 3.50
N TYR A 63 -16.97 10.91 2.98
CA TYR A 63 -15.81 10.55 3.78
C TYR A 63 -15.08 11.79 4.31
N ASN A 64 -14.81 12.78 3.45
CA ASN A 64 -14.11 14.00 3.84
C ASN A 64 -14.91 14.84 4.85
N ASN A 65 -16.24 14.85 4.72
CA ASN A 65 -17.14 15.60 5.59
C ASN A 65 -17.67 14.80 6.80
N SER A 66 -17.15 13.60 7.05
CA SER A 66 -17.60 12.77 8.19
C SER A 66 -17.45 13.47 9.55
N TRP A 67 -16.46 14.35 9.70
CA TRP A 67 -16.28 15.19 10.88
C TRP A 67 -17.32 16.31 10.98
N LEU A 68 -17.59 17.01 9.87
CA LEU A 68 -18.54 18.14 9.80
C LEU A 68 -19.98 17.68 10.04
N VAL A 69 -20.39 16.52 9.53
CA VAL A 69 -21.72 15.95 9.77
C VAL A 69 -21.99 15.77 11.27
N ASN A 70 -20.95 15.55 12.07
CA ASN A 70 -21.04 15.38 13.51
C ASN A 70 -20.68 16.67 14.28
N ASN A 71 -20.59 17.82 13.61
CA ASN A 71 -20.23 19.13 14.20
C ASN A 71 -18.90 19.11 14.97
N LEU A 72 -17.91 18.33 14.47
CA LEU A 72 -16.64 18.16 15.13
C LEU A 72 -15.55 19.02 14.48
N ASP A 73 -14.89 19.84 15.29
CA ASP A 73 -13.67 20.55 14.88
C ASP A 73 -12.45 19.63 15.00
N ILE A 74 -11.80 19.41 13.86
CA ILE A 74 -10.62 18.56 13.74
C ILE A 74 -9.47 19.07 14.61
N ASP A 75 -9.29 20.39 14.69
CA ASP A 75 -8.22 21.00 15.48
C ASP A 75 -8.44 20.84 16.98
N MET A 76 -9.67 20.99 17.45
CA MET A 76 -10.01 20.67 18.83
C MET A 76 -9.83 19.18 19.15
N MET A 77 -10.26 18.30 18.25
CA MET A 77 -10.16 16.85 18.43
C MET A 77 -8.70 16.37 18.53
N SER A 78 -7.78 16.97 17.78
CA SER A 78 -6.37 16.54 17.78
C SER A 78 -5.58 17.05 19.01
N LYS A 79 -5.98 18.19 19.59
CA LYS A 79 -5.25 18.83 20.71
C LYS A 79 -5.67 18.35 22.08
N LYS A 80 -6.96 18.00 22.24
CA LYS A 80 -7.54 17.59 23.52
C LYS A 80 -7.67 16.07 23.63
N VAL A 81 -7.84 15.63 24.84
CA VAL A 81 -8.21 14.25 25.18
C VAL A 81 -9.72 14.18 25.20
N HIS A 82 -10.29 13.11 24.69
CA HIS A 82 -11.73 12.93 24.56
C HIS A 82 -12.17 11.61 25.19
N GLN A 83 -13.33 11.63 25.80
CA GLN A 83 -14.01 10.42 26.23
C GLN A 83 -14.91 9.93 25.09
N ILE A 84 -14.75 8.68 24.68
CA ILE A 84 -15.51 8.05 23.62
C ILE A 84 -16.21 6.79 24.10
N GLU A 85 -17.40 6.53 23.57
CA GLU A 85 -18.11 5.26 23.74
C GLU A 85 -18.34 4.61 22.36
N GLY A 86 -18.16 3.30 22.29
CA GLY A 86 -18.38 2.57 21.05
C GLY A 86 -17.97 1.11 21.15
N LYS A 87 -17.98 0.43 20.01
CA LYS A 87 -17.80 -1.00 19.89
C LYS A 87 -16.52 -1.35 19.12
N ILE A 88 -15.78 -2.35 19.59
CA ILE A 88 -14.67 -2.95 18.85
C ILE A 88 -15.24 -3.81 17.71
N VAL A 89 -14.91 -3.48 16.46
CA VAL A 89 -15.47 -4.16 15.28
C VAL A 89 -14.49 -5.12 14.60
N SER A 90 -13.20 -5.04 14.91
CA SER A 90 -12.19 -5.99 14.40
C SER A 90 -11.63 -6.87 15.50
N ILE A 91 -11.12 -8.05 15.17
CA ILE A 91 -10.30 -8.84 16.11
C ILE A 91 -9.08 -8.00 16.46
N PRO A 92 -8.80 -7.75 17.77
CA PRO A 92 -7.63 -6.97 18.18
C PRO A 92 -6.33 -7.69 17.82
N SER A 93 -5.40 -6.97 17.19
CA SER A 93 -4.05 -7.46 16.96
C SER A 93 -3.13 -7.02 18.08
N VAL A 94 -2.28 -7.94 18.54
CA VAL A 94 -1.28 -7.67 19.56
C VAL A 94 0.06 -7.39 18.87
N ASP A 95 0.67 -6.25 19.20
CA ASP A 95 2.00 -5.86 18.76
C ASP A 95 2.81 -5.50 20.00
N LYS A 96 3.69 -6.41 20.43
CA LYS A 96 4.44 -6.35 21.71
C LYS A 96 3.49 -6.13 22.89
N ALA A 97 3.43 -4.92 23.45
CA ALA A 97 2.59 -4.57 24.58
C ALA A 97 1.34 -3.75 24.21
N HIS A 98 1.02 -3.65 22.92
CA HIS A 98 -0.07 -2.80 22.45
C HIS A 98 -1.12 -3.64 21.72
N TYR A 99 -2.39 -3.40 22.04
CA TYR A 99 -3.53 -3.87 21.25
C TYR A 99 -3.87 -2.83 20.19
N ARG A 100 -4.09 -3.28 18.95
CA ARG A 100 -4.52 -2.44 17.83
C ARG A 100 -5.84 -2.98 17.29
N PHE A 101 -6.85 -2.13 17.22
CA PHE A 101 -8.20 -2.52 16.75
C PHE A 101 -8.92 -1.35 16.08
N ASN A 102 -9.94 -1.70 15.29
CA ASN A 102 -10.88 -0.74 14.74
C ASN A 102 -12.06 -0.59 15.70
N PHE A 103 -12.41 0.64 15.99
CA PHE A 103 -13.46 1.01 16.95
C PHE A 103 -14.53 1.84 16.25
N GLN A 104 -15.76 1.39 16.34
CA GLN A 104 -16.92 2.12 15.83
C GLN A 104 -17.37 3.11 16.90
N LEU A 105 -17.13 4.39 16.65
CA LEU A 105 -17.48 5.48 17.54
C LEU A 105 -19.00 5.72 17.52
N ALA A 106 -19.66 5.62 18.68
CA ALA A 106 -21.09 5.87 18.85
C ALA A 106 -21.37 7.17 19.61
N LYS A 107 -20.58 7.48 20.65
CA LYS A 107 -20.70 8.72 21.42
C LYS A 107 -19.35 9.37 21.65
N LEU A 108 -19.33 10.70 21.67
CA LEU A 108 -18.18 11.53 21.95
C LEU A 108 -18.52 12.51 23.07
N ASN A 109 -17.76 12.49 24.18
CA ASN A 109 -17.99 13.34 25.36
C ASN A 109 -19.47 13.35 25.81
N GLY A 110 -20.12 12.17 25.79
CA GLY A 110 -21.53 11.99 26.17
C GLY A 110 -22.55 12.28 25.07
N GLN A 111 -22.16 12.94 23.97
CA GLN A 111 -23.06 13.22 22.83
C GLN A 111 -23.09 12.07 21.84
N THR A 112 -24.30 11.64 21.45
CA THR A 112 -24.47 10.58 20.43
C THR A 112 -24.13 11.11 19.05
N MET A 113 -23.37 10.32 18.29
CA MET A 113 -22.98 10.66 16.92
C MET A 113 -24.17 10.53 15.96
N VAL A 114 -24.35 11.49 15.09
CA VAL A 114 -25.39 11.44 14.03
C VAL A 114 -25.11 10.28 13.07
N LYS A 115 -23.84 10.10 12.71
CA LYS A 115 -23.37 8.97 11.88
C LYS A 115 -22.14 8.34 12.52
N PRO A 116 -22.24 7.11 13.07
CA PRO A 116 -21.08 6.41 13.58
C PRO A 116 -20.00 6.24 12.51
N PHE A 117 -18.75 6.41 12.88
CA PHE A 117 -17.62 6.21 11.97
C PHE A 117 -16.51 5.38 12.61
N LEU A 118 -15.64 4.82 11.78
CA LEU A 118 -14.55 3.96 12.23
C LEU A 118 -13.30 4.79 12.57
N ILE A 119 -12.73 4.48 13.72
CA ILE A 119 -11.41 4.97 14.14
C ILE A 119 -10.50 3.79 14.43
N ARG A 120 -9.20 3.95 14.21
CA ARG A 120 -8.20 2.92 14.51
C ARG A 120 -7.45 3.31 15.76
N LEU A 121 -7.56 2.50 16.81
CA LEU A 121 -6.97 2.76 18.10
C LEU A 121 -5.81 1.80 18.42
N ARG A 122 -4.82 2.34 19.15
CA ARG A 122 -3.75 1.59 19.78
C ARG A 122 -3.92 1.73 21.30
N TRP A 123 -3.88 0.63 22.02
CA TRP A 123 -4.06 0.59 23.48
C TRP A 123 -2.93 -0.17 24.12
N LYS A 124 -2.16 0.48 25.00
CA LYS A 124 -1.16 -0.15 25.86
C LYS A 124 -1.84 -0.59 27.14
N LEU A 125 -1.96 -1.89 27.37
CA LEU A 125 -2.47 -2.41 28.62
C LEU A 125 -1.33 -2.48 29.64
N ASN A 126 -1.56 -1.88 30.81
CA ASN A 126 -0.66 -2.02 31.96
C ASN A 126 -1.00 -3.31 32.69
N THR A 127 0.01 -4.11 33.04
CA THR A 127 -0.13 -5.38 33.76
C THR A 127 -0.75 -5.25 35.15
N LYS A 128 -0.84 -4.02 35.69
CA LYS A 128 -1.40 -3.71 37.02
C LYS A 128 -2.92 -3.42 37.01
N GLU A 129 -3.51 -3.23 35.87
CA GLU A 129 -4.94 -2.98 35.74
C GLU A 129 -5.63 -4.31 35.34
N SER A 130 -6.54 -4.81 36.16
CA SER A 130 -7.35 -6.02 35.92
C SER A 130 -8.40 -5.77 34.81
N PHE A 131 -7.93 -5.45 33.61
CA PHE A 131 -8.80 -5.20 32.46
C PHE A 131 -9.11 -6.50 31.73
N ILE A 132 -10.37 -6.64 31.35
CA ILE A 132 -10.78 -7.66 30.40
C ILE A 132 -10.08 -7.40 29.07
N ILE A 133 -9.44 -8.42 28.51
CA ILE A 133 -8.73 -8.37 27.23
C ILE A 133 -9.69 -7.83 26.15
N PRO A 134 -9.30 -6.80 25.40
CA PRO A 134 -10.13 -6.27 24.34
C PRO A 134 -10.48 -7.35 23.31
N ALA A 135 -11.79 -7.51 23.02
CA ALA A 135 -12.27 -8.49 22.06
C ALA A 135 -13.26 -7.86 21.08
N GLN A 136 -13.38 -8.42 19.88
CA GLN A 136 -14.38 -8.00 18.91
C GLN A 136 -15.78 -8.16 19.48
N GLY A 137 -16.56 -7.10 19.44
CA GLY A 137 -17.92 -7.08 19.97
C GLY A 137 -18.04 -6.33 21.29
N HIS A 138 -16.96 -6.23 22.09
CA HIS A 138 -16.97 -5.48 23.34
C HIS A 138 -17.25 -4.00 23.10
N THR A 139 -18.03 -3.42 23.99
CA THR A 139 -18.31 -1.98 24.01
C THR A 139 -17.58 -1.35 25.18
N TYR A 140 -16.83 -0.30 24.90
CA TYR A 140 -16.00 0.40 25.90
C TYR A 140 -16.34 1.88 25.96
N ARG A 141 -16.13 2.47 27.14
CA ARG A 141 -15.89 3.90 27.33
C ARG A 141 -14.40 4.08 27.49
N LEU A 142 -13.79 4.88 26.61
CA LEU A 142 -12.33 5.04 26.54
C LEU A 142 -11.96 6.52 26.49
N THR A 143 -10.89 6.86 27.21
CA THR A 143 -10.24 8.17 27.13
C THR A 143 -9.14 8.10 26.07
N VAL A 144 -9.29 8.88 24.99
CA VAL A 144 -8.44 8.76 23.80
C VAL A 144 -7.89 10.11 23.33
N LYS A 145 -6.76 10.04 22.65
CA LYS A 145 -6.27 11.12 21.79
C LYS A 145 -6.32 10.65 20.34
N VAL A 146 -7.04 11.37 19.49
CA VAL A 146 -7.26 11.00 18.09
C VAL A 146 -6.71 12.07 17.14
N LYS A 147 -6.33 11.65 15.94
CA LYS A 147 -5.92 12.49 14.82
C LYS A 147 -6.69 12.08 13.58
N PRO A 148 -6.99 12.98 12.64
CA PRO A 148 -7.53 12.61 11.34
C PRO A 148 -6.67 11.58 10.63
N ALA A 149 -7.27 10.78 9.75
CA ALA A 149 -6.56 9.83 8.92
C ALA A 149 -5.48 10.55 8.09
N HIS A 150 -4.23 10.16 8.30
CA HIS A 150 -3.06 10.74 7.66
C HIS A 150 -2.01 9.66 7.44
N GLY A 151 -1.12 9.86 6.47
CA GLY A 151 0.00 8.99 6.17
C GLY A 151 1.14 9.77 5.56
N TYR A 152 2.34 9.21 5.60
CA TYR A 152 3.50 9.77 4.91
C TYR A 152 3.23 9.83 3.41
N ALA A 153 3.61 10.94 2.81
CA ALA A 153 3.31 11.26 1.43
C ALA A 153 4.61 11.47 0.64
N ASN A 154 5.13 10.37 0.09
CA ASN A 154 6.36 10.31 -0.70
C ASN A 154 6.12 9.50 -1.97
N GLU A 155 6.98 9.64 -2.96
CA GLU A 155 7.03 8.75 -4.12
C GLU A 155 7.54 7.35 -3.72
N GLY A 156 7.11 6.32 -4.43
CA GLY A 156 7.50 4.93 -4.23
C GLY A 156 6.95 4.26 -2.97
N GLY A 157 6.49 5.02 -1.97
CA GLY A 157 6.06 4.51 -0.68
C GLY A 157 4.61 4.03 -0.63
N PHE A 158 4.29 3.23 0.40
CA PHE A 158 2.92 2.80 0.69
C PHE A 158 2.07 3.94 1.23
N SER A 159 0.99 4.29 0.53
CA SER A 159 0.06 5.34 0.99
C SER A 159 -0.87 4.83 2.09
N TYR A 160 -0.45 4.99 3.35
CA TYR A 160 -1.27 4.64 4.51
C TYR A 160 -2.58 5.42 4.58
N GLN A 161 -2.60 6.67 4.14
CA GLN A 161 -3.81 7.50 4.08
C GLN A 161 -4.84 6.93 3.10
N THR A 162 -4.40 6.52 1.91
CA THR A 162 -5.27 5.86 0.92
C THR A 162 -5.82 4.54 1.45
N TRP A 163 -4.99 3.76 2.14
CA TRP A 163 -5.40 2.51 2.77
C TRP A 163 -6.44 2.73 3.90
N LEU A 164 -6.28 3.77 4.74
CA LEU A 164 -7.27 4.12 5.75
C LEU A 164 -8.62 4.49 5.12
N ARG A 165 -8.59 5.25 4.02
CA ARG A 165 -9.78 5.61 3.24
C ARG A 165 -10.48 4.39 2.65
N GLU A 166 -9.71 3.46 2.08
CA GLU A 166 -10.21 2.18 1.57
C GLU A 166 -10.97 1.38 2.65
N LYS A 167 -10.50 1.45 3.90
CA LYS A 167 -11.13 0.82 5.06
C LYS A 167 -12.19 1.68 5.75
N HIS A 168 -12.56 2.82 5.20
CA HIS A 168 -13.48 3.80 5.79
C HIS A 168 -13.06 4.27 7.20
N ILE A 169 -11.77 4.21 7.53
CA ILE A 169 -11.23 4.68 8.80
C ILE A 169 -10.95 6.18 8.69
N VAL A 170 -11.67 6.98 9.50
CA VAL A 170 -11.65 8.44 9.43
C VAL A 170 -10.57 9.04 10.33
N ALA A 171 -10.20 8.33 11.39
CA ALA A 171 -9.20 8.77 12.35
C ALA A 171 -8.34 7.64 12.87
N THR A 172 -7.17 8.02 13.38
CA THR A 172 -6.26 7.14 14.12
C THR A 172 -5.97 7.73 15.48
N GLY A 173 -5.70 6.90 16.49
CA GLY A 173 -5.42 7.40 17.82
C GLY A 173 -4.91 6.34 18.77
N TYR A 174 -4.75 6.76 20.03
CA TYR A 174 -4.36 5.87 21.11
C TYR A 174 -5.19 6.11 22.36
N VAL A 175 -5.39 5.03 23.12
CA VAL A 175 -6.07 5.06 24.40
C VAL A 175 -5.08 5.53 25.46
N LYS A 176 -5.47 6.52 26.27
CA LYS A 176 -4.72 6.93 27.45
C LYS A 176 -5.04 6.04 28.64
N SER A 177 -4.06 5.80 29.48
CA SER A 177 -4.31 5.24 30.81
C SER A 177 -5.12 6.24 31.64
N ALA A 178 -6.33 5.86 31.98
CA ALA A 178 -7.23 6.68 32.80
C ALA A 178 -8.16 5.76 33.58
N THR A 179 -8.45 6.14 34.83
CA THR A 179 -9.40 5.43 35.72
C THR A 179 -10.82 5.35 35.14
N GLU A 180 -11.14 6.24 34.21
CA GLU A 180 -12.44 6.31 33.53
C GLU A 180 -12.64 5.32 32.41
N ASN A 181 -11.56 4.60 32.00
CA ASN A 181 -11.69 3.56 30.98
C ASN A 181 -12.47 2.38 31.57
N SER A 182 -13.61 2.06 30.99
CA SER A 182 -14.50 0.99 31.48
C SER A 182 -15.10 0.17 30.37
N LEU A 183 -15.29 -1.13 30.63
CA LEU A 183 -16.07 -2.00 29.77
C LEU A 183 -17.56 -1.76 30.05
N LEU A 184 -18.32 -1.38 29.03
CA LEU A 184 -19.77 -1.16 29.13
C LEU A 184 -20.56 -2.45 28.81
N SER A 185 -20.06 -3.27 27.89
CA SER A 185 -20.67 -4.55 27.54
C SER A 185 -19.61 -5.53 27.02
N SER A 186 -19.70 -6.78 27.49
CA SER A 186 -18.80 -7.89 27.12
C SER A 186 -19.37 -8.79 26.02
N ASN A 187 -20.34 -8.33 25.22
CA ASN A 187 -20.89 -9.12 24.14
C ASN A 187 -19.82 -9.45 23.10
N THR A 188 -19.32 -10.67 23.17
CA THR A 188 -18.30 -11.16 22.24
C THR A 188 -18.97 -11.64 20.96
N GLY A 189 -18.50 -11.19 19.81
CA GLY A 189 -19.02 -11.62 18.52
C GLY A 189 -18.68 -13.09 18.22
N LEU A 190 -19.54 -13.80 17.48
CA LEU A 190 -19.34 -15.22 17.11
C LEU A 190 -17.96 -15.44 16.44
N ARG A 191 -17.52 -14.54 15.58
CA ARG A 191 -16.21 -14.61 14.94
C ARG A 191 -15.06 -14.60 15.94
N GLN A 192 -15.15 -13.77 16.98
CA GLN A 192 -14.14 -13.70 18.05
C GLN A 192 -14.16 -14.95 18.92
N LEU A 193 -15.33 -15.51 19.23
CA LEU A 193 -15.46 -16.75 19.99
C LEU A 193 -14.77 -17.90 19.24
N LEU A 194 -15.10 -18.07 17.96
CA LEU A 194 -14.48 -19.11 17.12
C LEU A 194 -12.96 -18.86 16.96
N TYR A 195 -12.54 -17.62 16.82
CA TYR A 195 -11.12 -17.29 16.75
C TYR A 195 -10.38 -17.64 18.04
N SER A 196 -10.93 -17.27 19.19
CA SER A 196 -10.26 -17.55 20.48
C SER A 196 -10.21 -19.04 20.77
N GLN A 197 -11.26 -19.80 20.48
CA GLN A 197 -11.28 -21.24 20.60
C GLN A 197 -10.29 -21.91 19.63
N TYR A 198 -10.19 -21.41 18.40
CA TYR A 198 -9.23 -21.91 17.41
C TYR A 198 -7.78 -21.64 17.84
N VAL A 199 -7.50 -20.44 18.35
CA VAL A 199 -6.15 -20.09 18.88
C VAL A 199 -5.78 -20.92 20.09
N TYR A 200 -6.72 -21.22 20.97
CA TYR A 200 -6.48 -22.05 22.16
C TYR A 200 -6.07 -23.48 21.79
N ASN A 201 -6.69 -24.06 20.76
CA ASN A 201 -6.43 -25.43 20.30
C ASN A 201 -5.35 -25.51 19.21
N LEU A 202 -4.72 -24.37 18.85
CA LEU A 202 -3.74 -24.31 17.77
C LEU A 202 -2.42 -24.97 18.22
N PRO A 203 -1.85 -25.93 17.46
CA PRO A 203 -0.56 -26.53 17.80
C PRO A 203 0.58 -25.51 17.88
N GLU A 204 1.55 -25.74 18.74
CA GLU A 204 2.78 -24.95 18.83
C GLU A 204 3.68 -25.27 17.62
N HIS A 205 3.57 -24.47 16.58
CA HIS A 205 4.31 -24.65 15.33
C HIS A 205 4.62 -23.30 14.69
N PRO A 206 5.84 -23.07 14.10
CA PRO A 206 6.22 -21.79 13.50
C PRO A 206 5.27 -21.33 12.38
N LEU A 207 4.67 -22.27 11.63
CA LEU A 207 3.72 -22.00 10.55
C LEU A 207 2.26 -21.92 11.00
N ALA A 208 1.96 -22.14 12.29
CA ALA A 208 0.58 -22.08 12.83
C ALA A 208 -0.12 -20.73 12.54
N PRO A 209 0.57 -19.56 12.53
CA PRO A 209 -0.04 -18.30 12.13
C PRO A 209 -0.62 -18.29 10.71
N LEU A 210 -0.15 -19.17 9.80
CA LEU A 210 -0.70 -19.28 8.45
C LEU A 210 -2.12 -19.89 8.46
N LEU A 211 -2.41 -20.81 9.38
CA LEU A 211 -3.77 -21.35 9.56
C LEU A 211 -4.74 -20.24 10.02
N LEU A 212 -4.31 -19.34 10.90
CA LEU A 212 -5.12 -18.18 11.33
C LEU A 212 -5.39 -17.21 10.17
N ALA A 213 -4.41 -17.03 9.29
CA ALA A 213 -4.56 -16.21 8.11
C ALA A 213 -5.58 -16.83 7.12
N LEU A 214 -5.57 -18.15 6.94
CA LEU A 214 -6.46 -18.89 6.04
C LEU A 214 -7.88 -19.03 6.58
N SER A 215 -8.06 -19.12 7.91
CA SER A 215 -9.39 -19.30 8.53
C SER A 215 -10.07 -17.96 8.83
N PHE A 216 -9.34 -16.98 9.37
CA PHE A 216 -9.88 -15.72 9.92
C PHE A 216 -9.33 -14.46 9.28
N ALA A 217 -8.50 -14.57 8.23
CA ALA A 217 -7.76 -13.46 7.60
C ALA A 217 -6.83 -12.69 8.56
N GLN A 218 -6.39 -13.33 9.68
CA GLN A 218 -5.50 -12.73 10.67
C GLN A 218 -4.03 -13.02 10.33
N ARG A 219 -3.30 -11.99 9.84
CA ARG A 219 -1.91 -12.11 9.36
C ARG A 219 -0.88 -11.50 10.31
N ASN A 220 -1.33 -10.83 11.35
CA ASN A 220 -0.50 -10.06 12.27
C ASN A 220 0.45 -10.90 13.14
N LYS A 221 0.26 -12.23 13.17
CA LYS A 221 1.14 -13.17 13.88
C LYS A 221 2.19 -13.82 12.97
N ILE A 222 2.14 -13.57 11.64
CA ILE A 222 3.13 -14.09 10.69
C ILE A 222 4.44 -13.35 10.91
N SER A 223 5.55 -14.09 11.06
CA SER A 223 6.87 -13.50 11.27
C SER A 223 7.37 -12.77 10.02
N VAL A 224 8.32 -11.86 10.18
CA VAL A 224 8.92 -11.12 9.08
C VAL A 224 9.64 -12.07 8.12
N GLU A 225 10.36 -13.05 8.66
CA GLU A 225 11.09 -14.06 7.88
C GLU A 225 10.12 -14.90 7.03
N THR A 226 9.02 -15.37 7.64
CA THR A 226 7.96 -16.09 6.90
C THR A 226 7.40 -15.23 5.78
N TRP A 227 7.17 -13.95 6.04
CA TRP A 227 6.64 -13.03 5.04
C TRP A 227 7.62 -12.78 3.89
N GLN A 228 8.91 -12.67 4.18
CA GLN A 228 9.97 -12.52 3.16
C GLN A 228 10.06 -13.73 2.22
N VAL A 229 9.98 -14.95 2.74
CA VAL A 229 9.96 -16.18 1.91
C VAL A 229 8.73 -16.21 1.00
N LEU A 230 7.54 -15.89 1.53
CA LEU A 230 6.30 -15.82 0.74
C LEU A 230 6.38 -14.75 -0.36
N GLN A 231 7.05 -13.64 -0.10
CA GLN A 231 7.26 -12.57 -1.06
C GLN A 231 8.29 -12.98 -2.13
N ALA A 232 9.42 -13.54 -1.72
CA ALA A 232 10.47 -14.02 -2.61
C ALA A 232 10.00 -15.12 -3.57
N THR A 233 9.08 -15.97 -3.11
CA THR A 233 8.47 -17.02 -3.95
C THR A 233 7.21 -16.55 -4.71
N GLY A 234 6.72 -15.33 -4.47
CA GLY A 234 5.49 -14.83 -5.07
C GLY A 234 4.21 -15.54 -4.60
N THR A 235 4.28 -16.29 -3.48
CA THR A 235 3.16 -17.07 -2.93
C THR A 235 2.33 -16.33 -1.87
N GLN A 236 2.69 -15.11 -1.52
CA GLN A 236 1.99 -14.27 -0.53
C GLN A 236 0.48 -14.13 -0.79
N HIS A 237 0.06 -14.20 -2.05
CA HIS A 237 -1.35 -14.12 -2.43
C HIS A 237 -2.16 -15.36 -2.03
N LEU A 238 -1.53 -16.51 -1.77
CA LEU A 238 -2.17 -17.75 -1.31
C LEU A 238 -2.53 -17.70 0.18
N ILE A 239 -1.82 -16.87 0.96
CA ILE A 239 -2.13 -16.67 2.39
C ILE A 239 -3.24 -15.63 2.59
N ALA A 240 -3.51 -14.83 1.57
CA ALA A 240 -4.68 -13.98 1.54
C ALA A 240 -5.91 -14.81 1.17
N ILE A 241 -6.98 -14.76 1.97
CA ILE A 241 -8.24 -15.39 1.57
C ILE A 241 -8.67 -14.79 0.24
N SER A 242 -8.64 -15.60 -0.81
CA SER A 242 -8.80 -15.17 -2.21
C SER A 242 -10.12 -15.63 -2.81
N GLY A 243 -10.39 -15.20 -4.03
CA GLY A 243 -11.55 -15.69 -4.81
C GLY A 243 -11.52 -17.18 -5.06
N LEU A 244 -10.33 -17.78 -5.16
CA LEU A 244 -10.17 -19.24 -5.30
C LEU A 244 -10.68 -19.96 -4.05
N HIS A 245 -10.34 -19.47 -2.86
CA HIS A 245 -10.79 -20.05 -1.59
C HIS A 245 -12.32 -20.01 -1.46
N LEU A 246 -12.93 -18.84 -1.78
CA LEU A 246 -14.39 -18.77 -1.79
C LEU A 246 -15.03 -19.69 -2.83
N GLY A 247 -14.43 -19.77 -4.02
CA GLY A 247 -14.89 -20.69 -5.07
C GLY A 247 -14.82 -22.16 -4.65
N LEU A 248 -13.77 -22.55 -3.91
CA LEU A 248 -13.65 -23.91 -3.35
C LEU A 248 -14.71 -24.18 -2.28
N VAL A 249 -14.92 -23.25 -1.34
CA VAL A 249 -15.99 -23.37 -0.34
C VAL A 249 -17.34 -23.46 -1.02
N ALA A 250 -17.61 -22.61 -2.01
CA ALA A 250 -18.86 -22.60 -2.74
C ALA A 250 -19.10 -23.91 -3.51
N SER A 251 -18.12 -24.39 -4.26
CA SER A 251 -18.24 -25.64 -5.03
C SER A 251 -18.24 -26.86 -4.13
N GLY A 252 -17.39 -26.90 -3.10
CA GLY A 252 -17.34 -28.00 -2.13
C GLY A 252 -18.64 -28.14 -1.35
N SER A 253 -19.16 -27.04 -0.82
CA SER A 253 -20.46 -27.06 -0.12
C SER A 253 -21.61 -27.38 -1.05
N PHE A 254 -21.60 -26.89 -2.30
CA PHE A 254 -22.60 -27.31 -3.30
C PHE A 254 -22.57 -28.79 -3.56
N ILE A 255 -21.41 -29.40 -3.77
CA ILE A 255 -21.25 -30.84 -3.99
C ILE A 255 -21.70 -31.62 -2.73
N PHE A 256 -21.25 -31.16 -1.56
CA PHE A 256 -21.63 -31.76 -0.29
C PHE A 256 -23.17 -31.82 -0.09
N PHE A 257 -23.84 -30.66 -0.18
CA PHE A 257 -25.30 -30.59 -0.02
C PHE A 257 -26.04 -31.38 -1.11
N LEU A 258 -25.49 -31.41 -2.33
CA LEU A 258 -26.06 -32.21 -3.40
C LEU A 258 -25.96 -33.71 -3.13
N LEU A 259 -24.85 -34.19 -2.57
CA LEU A 259 -24.66 -35.57 -2.14
C LEU A 259 -25.58 -35.91 -0.98
N VAL A 260 -25.63 -35.05 0.03
CA VAL A 260 -26.55 -35.22 1.18
C VAL A 260 -27.99 -35.31 0.70
N ALA A 261 -28.41 -34.42 -0.20
CA ALA A 261 -29.76 -34.43 -0.76
C ALA A 261 -30.09 -35.65 -1.61
N ARG A 262 -29.07 -36.32 -2.19
CA ARG A 262 -29.23 -37.56 -2.95
C ARG A 262 -29.20 -38.83 -2.10
N LEU A 263 -28.41 -38.83 -1.03
CA LEU A 263 -28.18 -39.99 -0.17
C LEU A 263 -29.22 -40.10 0.94
N LEU A 264 -29.74 -38.98 1.44
CA LEU A 264 -30.76 -38.97 2.46
C LEU A 264 -32.15 -39.24 1.86
N PRO A 265 -32.90 -40.20 2.39
CA PRO A 265 -34.30 -40.44 1.99
C PRO A 265 -35.20 -39.33 2.58
N LEU A 266 -35.14 -38.13 2.00
CA LEU A 266 -35.83 -36.93 2.50
C LEU A 266 -37.36 -37.13 2.60
N ASN A 267 -37.93 -38.00 1.77
CA ASN A 267 -39.33 -38.38 1.79
C ASN A 267 -39.72 -39.16 3.06
N GLN A 268 -38.75 -39.83 3.70
CA GLN A 268 -38.98 -40.57 4.95
C GLN A 268 -38.65 -39.74 6.20
N LEU A 269 -37.70 -38.77 6.07
CA LEU A 269 -37.19 -37.97 7.17
C LEU A 269 -38.00 -36.71 7.43
N LEU A 270 -38.68 -36.17 6.42
CA LEU A 270 -39.44 -34.92 6.53
C LEU A 270 -40.95 -35.20 6.64
N PRO A 271 -41.68 -34.52 7.53
CA PRO A 271 -43.12 -34.56 7.58
C PRO A 271 -43.75 -34.26 6.21
N GLN A 272 -44.85 -34.91 5.88
CA GLN A 272 -45.56 -34.71 4.60
C GLN A 272 -45.90 -33.27 4.31
N VAL A 273 -46.20 -32.48 5.32
CA VAL A 273 -46.49 -31.04 5.23
C VAL A 273 -45.27 -30.24 4.66
N ILE A 274 -44.03 -30.66 4.95
CA ILE A 274 -42.80 -30.03 4.46
C ILE A 274 -42.38 -30.64 3.13
N TRP A 275 -42.56 -31.97 2.96
CA TRP A 275 -42.11 -32.69 1.76
C TRP A 275 -42.97 -32.44 0.53
N GLN A 276 -44.32 -32.37 0.66
CA GLN A 276 -45.21 -32.13 -0.47
C GLN A 276 -44.95 -30.83 -1.22
N PRO A 277 -44.74 -29.67 -0.56
CA PRO A 277 -44.37 -28.46 -1.25
C PRO A 277 -42.98 -28.55 -1.91
N LEU A 278 -42.04 -29.33 -1.34
CA LEU A 278 -40.68 -29.53 -1.88
C LEU A 278 -40.68 -30.38 -3.17
N LEU A 279 -41.68 -31.24 -3.43
CA LEU A 279 -41.80 -32.04 -4.66
C LEU A 279 -41.96 -31.15 -5.91
N GLY A 280 -42.61 -29.99 -5.78
CA GLY A 280 -42.69 -29.00 -6.86
C GLY A 280 -41.47 -28.08 -6.98
N PHE A 281 -40.55 -28.12 -6.03
CA PHE A 281 -39.40 -27.23 -5.99
C PHE A 281 -38.13 -27.98 -6.47
N ASN A 282 -37.39 -27.35 -7.39
CA ASN A 282 -36.14 -27.93 -7.85
C ASN A 282 -35.10 -27.90 -6.71
N LEU A 283 -34.81 -29.07 -6.16
CA LEU A 283 -33.87 -29.27 -5.02
C LEU A 283 -32.51 -28.62 -5.25
N ARG A 284 -32.08 -28.43 -6.51
CA ARG A 284 -30.85 -27.73 -6.85
C ARG A 284 -30.84 -26.27 -6.38
N TYR A 285 -32.01 -25.61 -6.33
CA TYR A 285 -32.09 -24.23 -5.82
C TYR A 285 -31.84 -24.15 -4.32
N LEU A 286 -32.36 -25.12 -3.56
CA LEU A 286 -32.09 -25.24 -2.12
C LEU A 286 -30.60 -25.48 -1.88
N VAL A 287 -29.99 -26.40 -2.61
CA VAL A 287 -28.55 -26.69 -2.55
C VAL A 287 -27.71 -25.43 -2.89
N LEU A 288 -28.09 -24.67 -3.90
CA LEU A 288 -27.44 -23.39 -4.25
C LEU A 288 -27.55 -22.36 -3.10
N MET A 289 -28.72 -22.24 -2.50
CA MET A 289 -28.93 -21.31 -1.38
C MET A 289 -28.09 -21.73 -0.15
N LEU A 290 -28.05 -23.01 0.21
CA LEU A 290 -27.23 -23.51 1.31
C LEU A 290 -25.74 -23.28 1.04
N SER A 291 -25.30 -23.50 -0.17
CA SER A 291 -23.91 -23.21 -0.57
C SER A 291 -23.58 -21.71 -0.52
N LEU A 292 -24.52 -20.83 -0.89
CA LEU A 292 -24.35 -19.38 -0.76
C LEU A 292 -24.24 -18.96 0.72
N ILE A 293 -25.08 -19.51 1.59
CA ILE A 293 -25.05 -19.25 3.03
C ILE A 293 -23.69 -19.67 3.62
N THR A 294 -23.20 -20.87 3.26
CA THR A 294 -21.89 -21.35 3.71
C THR A 294 -20.76 -20.43 3.24
N THR A 295 -20.82 -19.99 2.00
CA THR A 295 -19.84 -19.08 1.42
C THR A 295 -19.88 -17.70 2.09
N LEU A 296 -21.08 -17.19 2.39
CA LEU A 296 -21.30 -15.95 3.13
C LEU A 296 -20.73 -16.05 4.56
N PHE A 297 -20.94 -17.19 5.22
CA PHE A 297 -20.40 -17.43 6.56
C PHE A 297 -18.87 -17.44 6.55
N TYR A 298 -18.25 -18.09 5.56
CA TYR A 298 -16.79 -18.03 5.42
C TYR A 298 -16.28 -16.61 5.13
N ALA A 299 -16.98 -15.84 4.29
CA ALA A 299 -16.65 -14.43 4.06
C ALA A 299 -16.79 -13.58 5.34
N TYR A 300 -17.77 -13.88 6.20
CA TYR A 300 -17.90 -13.27 7.52
C TYR A 300 -16.72 -13.61 8.44
N LEU A 301 -16.27 -14.86 8.48
CA LEU A 301 -15.07 -15.27 9.23
C LEU A 301 -13.83 -14.53 8.72
N ALA A 302 -13.73 -14.30 7.41
CA ALA A 302 -12.67 -13.55 6.74
C ALA A 302 -12.80 -12.02 6.89
N ASP A 303 -13.70 -11.52 7.76
CA ASP A 303 -13.93 -10.08 7.98
C ASP A 303 -14.36 -9.32 6.72
N PHE A 304 -15.06 -9.95 5.81
CA PHE A 304 -15.39 -9.37 4.50
C PHE A 304 -14.19 -8.65 3.87
N SER A 305 -13.01 -9.28 3.94
CA SER A 305 -11.80 -8.71 3.35
C SER A 305 -12.03 -8.37 1.87
N ILE A 306 -11.32 -7.38 1.33
CA ILE A 306 -11.56 -6.89 -0.04
C ILE A 306 -11.53 -8.00 -1.09
N PRO A 307 -10.55 -8.96 -1.07
CA PRO A 307 -10.58 -10.08 -2.00
C PRO A 307 -11.82 -10.97 -1.84
N THR A 308 -12.24 -11.22 -0.58
CA THR A 308 -13.42 -12.06 -0.31
C THR A 308 -14.71 -11.39 -0.74
N THR A 309 -14.89 -10.11 -0.48
CA THR A 309 -16.07 -9.35 -0.88
C THR A 309 -16.25 -9.36 -2.41
N ARG A 310 -15.17 -9.16 -3.16
CA ARG A 310 -15.20 -9.23 -4.63
C ARG A 310 -15.63 -10.59 -5.14
N ALA A 311 -15.02 -11.65 -4.63
CA ALA A 311 -15.36 -13.01 -5.03
C ALA A 311 -16.80 -13.36 -4.65
N LEU A 312 -17.23 -12.97 -3.45
CA LEU A 312 -18.61 -13.15 -3.00
C LEU A 312 -19.59 -12.44 -3.95
N THR A 313 -19.32 -11.20 -4.31
CA THR A 313 -20.16 -10.44 -5.26
C THR A 313 -20.23 -11.12 -6.63
N MET A 314 -19.09 -11.58 -7.17
CA MET A 314 -19.04 -12.32 -8.43
C MET A 314 -19.89 -13.59 -8.39
N LEU A 315 -19.75 -14.33 -7.32
CA LEU A 315 -20.41 -15.61 -7.12
C LEU A 315 -21.92 -15.43 -6.90
N THR A 316 -22.29 -14.46 -6.05
CA THR A 316 -23.70 -14.14 -5.77
C THR A 316 -24.43 -13.67 -7.03
N LEU A 317 -23.81 -12.80 -7.83
CA LEU A 317 -24.37 -12.38 -9.12
C LEU A 317 -24.53 -13.56 -10.10
N TYR A 318 -23.53 -14.44 -10.16
CA TYR A 318 -23.63 -15.64 -11.01
C TYR A 318 -24.80 -16.52 -10.59
N TRP A 319 -24.94 -16.80 -9.29
CA TRP A 319 -26.00 -17.65 -8.78
C TRP A 319 -27.38 -16.99 -8.86
N LEU A 320 -27.45 -15.70 -8.57
CA LEU A 320 -28.70 -14.94 -8.71
C LEU A 320 -29.23 -14.99 -10.15
N THR A 321 -28.36 -14.84 -11.15
CA THR A 321 -28.78 -14.97 -12.55
C THR A 321 -29.25 -16.36 -12.89
N ARG A 322 -28.65 -17.41 -12.30
CA ARG A 322 -29.10 -18.80 -12.45
C ARG A 322 -30.45 -19.06 -11.79
N LEU A 323 -30.64 -18.51 -10.57
CA LEU A 323 -31.92 -18.62 -9.85
C LEU A 323 -33.06 -17.93 -10.58
N LEU A 324 -32.79 -16.75 -11.16
CA LEU A 324 -33.78 -15.99 -11.91
C LEU A 324 -33.96 -16.45 -13.37
N GLY A 325 -33.27 -17.49 -13.81
CA GLY A 325 -33.30 -17.97 -15.20
C GLY A 325 -32.74 -16.99 -16.24
N ILE A 326 -32.01 -15.94 -15.79
CA ILE A 326 -31.47 -14.93 -16.67
C ILE A 326 -30.21 -15.43 -17.34
N LYS A 327 -30.19 -15.47 -18.69
CA LYS A 327 -28.99 -15.82 -19.46
C LYS A 327 -28.17 -14.56 -19.72
N LEU A 328 -27.07 -14.37 -19.01
CA LEU A 328 -26.11 -13.29 -19.25
C LEU A 328 -24.94 -13.82 -20.10
N THR A 329 -24.47 -12.97 -21.03
CA THR A 329 -23.17 -13.19 -21.66
C THR A 329 -22.07 -12.95 -20.64
N LEU A 330 -20.92 -13.62 -20.77
CA LEU A 330 -19.76 -13.47 -19.89
C LEU A 330 -19.33 -12.00 -19.74
N LYS A 331 -19.29 -11.27 -20.86
CA LYS A 331 -19.00 -9.83 -20.90
C LYS A 331 -19.95 -9.03 -20.01
N ARG A 332 -21.26 -9.25 -20.15
CA ARG A 332 -22.29 -8.52 -19.39
C ARG A 332 -22.22 -8.87 -17.89
N TRP A 333 -22.01 -10.13 -17.58
CA TRP A 333 -21.82 -10.57 -16.18
C TRP A 333 -20.60 -9.89 -15.56
N PHE A 334 -19.48 -9.82 -16.28
CA PHE A 334 -18.26 -9.18 -15.81
C PHE A 334 -18.45 -7.66 -15.58
N LEU A 335 -19.05 -6.96 -16.53
CA LEU A 335 -19.36 -5.52 -16.39
C LEU A 335 -20.34 -5.23 -15.24
N LEU A 336 -21.38 -6.05 -15.07
CA LEU A 336 -22.30 -5.94 -13.95
C LEU A 336 -21.57 -6.12 -12.61
N THR A 337 -20.67 -7.09 -12.54
CA THR A 337 -19.86 -7.31 -11.34
C THR A 337 -19.00 -6.09 -11.01
N LEU A 338 -18.31 -5.52 -11.99
CA LEU A 338 -17.49 -4.32 -11.78
C LEU A 338 -18.32 -3.14 -11.28
N CYS A 339 -19.47 -2.89 -11.91
CA CYS A 339 -20.37 -1.82 -11.50
C CYS A 339 -20.93 -2.06 -10.09
N THR A 340 -21.31 -3.29 -9.77
CA THR A 340 -21.83 -3.67 -8.45
C THR A 340 -20.76 -3.46 -7.36
N LEU A 341 -19.51 -3.84 -7.64
CA LEU A 341 -18.39 -3.61 -6.72
C LEU A 341 -18.16 -2.12 -6.47
N VAL A 342 -18.19 -1.30 -7.51
CA VAL A 342 -18.05 0.17 -7.37
C VAL A 342 -19.23 0.77 -6.59
N LEU A 343 -20.44 0.24 -6.77
CA LEU A 343 -21.61 0.71 -6.03
C LEU A 343 -21.51 0.42 -4.53
N PHE A 344 -21.12 -0.79 -4.13
CA PHE A 344 -21.08 -1.19 -2.72
C PHE A 344 -19.75 -0.86 -2.02
N ALA A 345 -18.65 -0.84 -2.76
CA ALA A 345 -17.31 -0.58 -2.23
C ALA A 345 -16.53 0.37 -3.16
N PRO A 346 -16.93 1.65 -3.27
CA PRO A 346 -16.34 2.60 -4.24
C PRO A 346 -14.83 2.75 -4.05
N PHE A 347 -14.35 2.83 -2.81
CA PHE A 347 -12.93 2.98 -2.52
C PHE A 347 -12.09 1.74 -2.81
N SER A 348 -12.69 0.61 -3.19
CA SER A 348 -11.94 -0.56 -3.65
C SER A 348 -11.10 -0.27 -4.90
N LEU A 349 -11.51 0.70 -5.73
CA LEU A 349 -10.74 1.17 -6.89
C LEU A 349 -9.35 1.73 -6.51
N LEU A 350 -9.17 2.17 -5.26
CA LEU A 350 -7.90 2.66 -4.74
C LEU A 350 -6.91 1.54 -4.39
N SER A 351 -7.38 0.28 -4.34
CA SER A 351 -6.59 -0.87 -3.91
C SER A 351 -5.89 -1.55 -5.08
N ALA A 352 -4.57 -1.75 -4.97
CA ALA A 352 -3.82 -2.60 -5.89
C ALA A 352 -4.45 -4.01 -6.01
N GLY A 353 -4.91 -4.56 -4.88
CA GLY A 353 -5.57 -5.86 -4.84
C GLY A 353 -6.84 -5.92 -5.68
N PHE A 354 -7.61 -4.83 -5.83
CA PHE A 354 -8.76 -4.78 -6.72
C PHE A 354 -8.33 -5.00 -8.18
N TRP A 355 -7.36 -4.24 -8.65
CA TRP A 355 -6.89 -4.30 -10.02
C TRP A 355 -6.27 -5.65 -10.35
N LEU A 356 -5.43 -6.19 -9.47
CA LEU A 356 -4.84 -7.52 -9.63
C LEU A 356 -5.89 -8.62 -9.75
N SER A 357 -6.93 -8.59 -8.91
CA SER A 357 -7.99 -9.60 -8.95
C SER A 357 -8.86 -9.52 -10.21
N VAL A 358 -9.29 -8.31 -10.59
CA VAL A 358 -10.11 -8.08 -11.80
C VAL A 358 -9.33 -8.49 -13.04
N TYR A 359 -8.06 -8.09 -13.11
CA TYR A 359 -7.20 -8.39 -14.23
C TYR A 359 -6.87 -9.90 -14.31
N ALA A 360 -6.63 -10.56 -13.18
CA ALA A 360 -6.43 -12.01 -13.13
C ALA A 360 -7.65 -12.79 -13.68
N VAL A 361 -8.86 -12.43 -13.27
CA VAL A 361 -10.09 -13.04 -13.79
C VAL A 361 -10.23 -12.81 -15.30
N MET A 362 -9.92 -11.60 -15.77
CA MET A 362 -9.92 -11.29 -17.20
C MET A 362 -8.90 -12.14 -17.96
N ILE A 363 -7.67 -12.28 -17.46
CA ILE A 363 -6.63 -13.14 -18.06
C ILE A 363 -7.11 -14.60 -18.13
N ILE A 364 -7.68 -15.14 -17.06
CA ILE A 364 -8.20 -16.51 -17.04
C ILE A 364 -9.25 -16.70 -18.14
N PHE A 365 -10.21 -15.79 -18.26
CA PHE A 365 -11.26 -15.92 -19.29
C PHE A 365 -10.70 -15.81 -20.71
N LEU A 366 -9.79 -14.87 -20.96
CA LEU A 366 -9.13 -14.71 -22.25
C LEU A 366 -8.28 -15.93 -22.61
N THR A 367 -7.56 -16.47 -21.63
CA THR A 367 -6.73 -17.68 -21.79
C THR A 367 -7.59 -18.91 -22.12
N LEU A 368 -8.66 -19.14 -21.38
CA LEU A 368 -9.58 -20.25 -21.62
C LEU A 368 -10.26 -20.14 -23.00
N TRP A 369 -10.64 -18.92 -23.39
CA TRP A 369 -11.22 -18.65 -24.70
C TRP A 369 -10.21 -18.91 -25.83
N ARG A 370 -9.00 -18.37 -25.72
CA ARG A 370 -7.97 -18.42 -26.77
C ARG A 370 -7.38 -19.81 -26.96
N PHE A 371 -7.15 -20.51 -25.86
CA PHE A 371 -6.52 -21.84 -25.85
C PHE A 371 -7.52 -23.00 -25.74
N SER A 372 -8.80 -22.75 -25.95
CA SER A 372 -9.87 -23.75 -25.90
C SER A 372 -9.59 -25.00 -26.75
N PHE A 373 -8.94 -24.83 -27.92
CA PHE A 373 -8.57 -25.93 -28.80
C PHE A 373 -7.48 -26.85 -28.21
N VAL A 374 -6.53 -26.30 -27.45
CA VAL A 374 -5.47 -27.07 -26.75
C VAL A 374 -6.04 -27.84 -25.57
N LEU A 375 -7.09 -27.27 -24.95
CA LEU A 375 -7.79 -27.86 -23.81
C LEU A 375 -8.74 -28.99 -24.21
N ASN A 376 -9.04 -29.14 -25.53
CA ASN A 376 -9.92 -30.22 -26.00
C ASN A 376 -9.16 -31.54 -26.18
N HIS A 377 -8.69 -32.13 -25.07
CA HIS A 377 -7.98 -33.38 -25.04
C HIS A 377 -8.91 -34.55 -24.69
N ARG A 378 -8.71 -35.75 -25.33
CA ARG A 378 -9.55 -36.93 -25.10
C ARG A 378 -9.49 -37.40 -23.62
N LEU A 379 -8.29 -37.38 -23.01
CA LEU A 379 -8.09 -37.78 -21.63
C LEU A 379 -8.33 -36.61 -20.68
N LYS A 380 -9.29 -36.76 -19.78
CA LYS A 380 -9.72 -35.75 -18.80
C LYS A 380 -8.55 -35.25 -17.91
N PHE A 381 -7.67 -36.16 -17.50
CA PHE A 381 -6.49 -35.83 -16.71
C PHE A 381 -5.53 -34.85 -17.44
N TRP A 382 -5.14 -35.16 -18.65
CA TRP A 382 -4.24 -34.31 -19.44
C TRP A 382 -4.88 -32.95 -19.78
N ARG A 383 -6.21 -32.91 -19.93
CA ARG A 383 -6.93 -31.66 -20.09
C ARG A 383 -6.80 -30.75 -18.88
N ILE A 384 -6.89 -31.32 -17.67
CA ILE A 384 -6.74 -30.59 -16.40
C ILE A 384 -5.30 -30.09 -16.25
N VAL A 385 -4.31 -30.97 -16.44
CA VAL A 385 -2.89 -30.63 -16.32
C VAL A 385 -2.49 -29.54 -17.32
N LYS A 386 -2.83 -29.67 -18.60
CA LYS A 386 -2.59 -28.64 -19.60
C LYS A 386 -3.29 -27.33 -19.26
N GLY A 387 -4.52 -27.39 -18.77
CA GLY A 387 -5.29 -26.24 -18.35
C GLY A 387 -4.60 -25.49 -17.22
N LEU A 388 -4.14 -26.18 -16.19
CA LEU A 388 -3.41 -25.59 -15.06
C LEU A 388 -2.10 -24.95 -15.52
N LEU A 389 -1.32 -25.64 -16.35
CA LEU A 389 -0.06 -25.11 -16.88
C LEU A 389 -0.26 -23.83 -17.71
N ILE A 390 -1.24 -23.85 -18.64
CA ILE A 390 -1.52 -22.70 -19.51
C ILE A 390 -2.03 -21.51 -18.69
N ILE A 391 -2.94 -21.74 -17.75
CA ILE A 391 -3.45 -20.68 -16.87
C ILE A 391 -2.33 -20.12 -16.00
N GLN A 392 -1.50 -20.96 -15.39
CA GLN A 392 -0.40 -20.53 -14.55
C GLN A 392 0.63 -19.70 -15.33
N LEU A 393 1.03 -20.17 -16.51
CA LEU A 393 1.95 -19.46 -17.39
C LEU A 393 1.37 -18.10 -17.83
N SER A 394 0.08 -18.09 -18.21
CA SER A 394 -0.60 -16.86 -18.61
C SER A 394 -0.72 -15.87 -17.46
N LEU A 395 -1.06 -16.32 -16.25
CA LEU A 395 -1.12 -15.47 -15.07
C LEU A 395 0.25 -14.91 -14.71
N THR A 396 1.29 -15.75 -14.69
CA THR A 396 2.65 -15.31 -14.40
C THR A 396 3.11 -14.25 -15.39
N LEU A 397 2.88 -14.45 -16.68
CA LEU A 397 3.32 -13.51 -17.72
C LEU A 397 2.48 -12.23 -17.75
N PHE A 398 1.17 -12.36 -17.82
CA PHE A 398 0.30 -11.19 -18.05
C PHE A 398 0.00 -10.37 -16.79
N LEU A 399 0.22 -10.91 -15.56
CA LEU A 399 0.16 -10.10 -14.32
C LEU A 399 1.44 -9.29 -14.08
N LEU A 400 2.57 -9.64 -14.70
CA LEU A 400 3.86 -8.95 -14.52
C LEU A 400 3.76 -7.42 -14.62
N PRO A 401 3.09 -6.81 -15.61
CA PRO A 401 2.98 -5.36 -15.73
C PRO A 401 2.35 -4.72 -14.49
N LEU A 402 1.30 -5.34 -13.98
CA LEU A 402 0.55 -4.79 -12.86
C LEU A 402 1.27 -5.01 -11.54
N THR A 403 1.90 -6.16 -11.35
CA THR A 403 2.68 -6.47 -10.15
C THR A 403 3.96 -5.63 -10.09
N SER A 404 4.67 -5.47 -11.19
CA SER A 404 5.85 -4.61 -11.26
C SER A 404 5.51 -3.14 -11.01
N PHE A 405 4.38 -2.66 -11.53
CA PHE A 405 3.94 -1.28 -11.31
C PHE A 405 3.57 -1.01 -9.84
N PHE A 406 2.82 -1.92 -9.19
CA PHE A 406 2.35 -1.69 -7.81
C PHE A 406 3.39 -2.01 -6.74
N TYR A 407 4.23 -3.01 -6.96
CA TYR A 407 5.16 -3.50 -5.92
C TYR A 407 6.62 -3.23 -6.24
N GLN A 408 6.94 -2.88 -7.50
CA GLN A 408 8.31 -2.67 -7.99
C GLN A 408 9.26 -3.83 -7.68
N GLN A 409 8.68 -5.03 -7.54
CA GLN A 409 9.39 -6.26 -7.25
C GLN A 409 8.78 -7.40 -8.04
N VAL A 410 9.63 -8.30 -8.51
CA VAL A 410 9.23 -9.50 -9.25
C VAL A 410 9.97 -10.70 -8.72
N SER A 411 9.24 -11.76 -8.43
CA SER A 411 9.81 -13.06 -8.06
C SER A 411 10.18 -13.85 -9.32
N THR A 412 11.43 -14.23 -9.45
CA THR A 412 11.94 -15.04 -10.58
C THR A 412 11.52 -16.51 -10.47
N VAL A 413 11.29 -17.00 -9.26
CA VAL A 413 10.92 -18.39 -8.97
C VAL A 413 9.41 -18.61 -8.84
N SER A 414 8.60 -17.56 -9.00
CA SER A 414 7.15 -17.61 -8.75
C SER A 414 6.41 -18.65 -9.60
N LEU A 415 6.84 -18.87 -10.84
CA LEU A 415 6.24 -19.89 -11.72
C LEU A 415 6.36 -21.28 -11.11
N PHE A 416 7.56 -21.66 -10.68
CA PHE A 416 7.84 -22.97 -10.08
C PHE A 416 7.19 -23.11 -8.72
N ALA A 417 7.28 -22.07 -7.89
CA ALA A 417 6.63 -22.04 -6.58
C ALA A 417 5.11 -22.25 -6.69
N ASN A 418 4.46 -21.50 -7.58
CA ASN A 418 3.00 -21.54 -7.73
C ASN A 418 2.49 -22.81 -8.41
N LEU A 419 3.31 -23.44 -9.25
CA LEU A 419 2.93 -24.72 -9.90
C LEU A 419 2.64 -25.82 -8.87
N LEU A 420 3.36 -25.84 -7.76
CA LEU A 420 3.13 -26.79 -6.66
C LEU A 420 2.27 -26.17 -5.56
N ALA A 421 2.54 -24.92 -5.16
CA ALA A 421 1.85 -24.31 -4.02
C ALA A 421 0.36 -24.11 -4.29
N VAL A 422 -0.05 -23.67 -5.49
CA VAL A 422 -1.46 -23.42 -5.80
C VAL A 422 -2.31 -24.68 -5.69
N PRO A 423 -1.96 -25.84 -6.32
CA PRO A 423 -2.71 -27.07 -6.14
C PRO A 423 -2.73 -27.59 -4.70
N MET A 424 -1.57 -27.60 -4.02
CA MET A 424 -1.51 -28.09 -2.63
C MET A 424 -2.35 -27.23 -1.68
N MET A 425 -2.22 -25.92 -1.75
CA MET A 425 -3.02 -25.01 -0.96
C MET A 425 -4.51 -25.20 -1.24
N SER A 426 -4.89 -25.25 -2.52
CA SER A 426 -6.30 -25.28 -2.92
C SER A 426 -7.01 -26.59 -2.61
N PHE A 427 -6.36 -27.73 -2.87
CA PHE A 427 -7.05 -29.04 -2.77
C PHE A 427 -6.77 -29.78 -1.47
N ILE A 428 -5.72 -29.41 -0.72
CA ILE A 428 -5.34 -30.12 0.50
C ILE A 428 -5.36 -29.20 1.72
N ILE A 429 -4.50 -28.16 1.74
CA ILE A 429 -4.26 -27.37 2.95
C ILE A 429 -5.50 -26.57 3.36
N ILE A 430 -6.13 -25.85 2.43
CA ILE A 430 -7.32 -25.03 2.73
C ILE A 430 -8.51 -25.90 3.13
N PRO A 431 -8.87 -26.99 2.41
CA PRO A 431 -9.93 -27.90 2.86
C PRO A 431 -9.69 -28.49 4.24
N LEU A 432 -8.48 -28.93 4.57
CA LEU A 432 -8.15 -29.46 5.89
C LEU A 432 -8.21 -28.36 6.97
N CYS A 433 -7.72 -27.16 6.67
CA CYS A 433 -7.79 -26.00 7.57
C CYS A 433 -9.25 -25.63 7.90
N LEU A 434 -10.15 -25.64 6.92
CA LEU A 434 -11.58 -25.39 7.13
C LEU A 434 -12.28 -26.57 7.81
N LEU A 435 -11.88 -27.80 7.50
CA LEU A 435 -12.39 -28.99 8.18
C LEU A 435 -12.03 -28.97 9.67
N SER A 436 -10.79 -28.59 10.03
CA SER A 436 -10.38 -28.43 11.43
C SER A 436 -11.25 -27.41 12.18
N LEU A 437 -11.63 -26.31 11.51
CA LEU A 437 -12.52 -25.30 12.08
C LEU A 437 -13.94 -25.84 12.31
N ILE A 438 -14.46 -26.66 11.39
CA ILE A 438 -15.78 -27.30 11.55
C ILE A 438 -15.73 -28.34 12.68
N LEU A 439 -14.69 -29.17 12.70
CA LEU A 439 -14.54 -30.24 13.73
C LEU A 439 -14.36 -29.65 15.13
N LEU A 440 -13.79 -28.44 15.25
CA LEU A 440 -13.66 -27.74 16.53
C LEU A 440 -15.01 -27.49 17.22
N LEU A 441 -16.11 -27.40 16.45
CA LEU A 441 -17.47 -27.27 17.01
C LEU A 441 -17.99 -28.57 17.65
N PHE A 442 -17.41 -29.73 17.33
CA PHE A 442 -17.88 -31.02 17.75
C PHE A 442 -16.88 -31.76 18.65
N ASN A 443 -15.59 -31.71 18.32
CA ASN A 443 -14.55 -32.45 19.05
C ASN A 443 -13.19 -31.75 18.91
N GLU A 444 -12.70 -31.19 20.01
CA GLU A 444 -11.43 -30.42 20.04
C GLU A 444 -10.21 -31.32 19.73
N THR A 445 -10.18 -32.54 20.20
CA THR A 445 -9.08 -33.49 19.97
C THR A 445 -8.94 -33.82 18.49
N THR A 446 -10.06 -34.13 17.81
CA THR A 446 -10.05 -34.42 16.38
C THR A 446 -9.66 -33.16 15.56
N ALA A 447 -10.14 -32.00 15.97
CA ALA A 447 -9.77 -30.74 15.33
C ALA A 447 -8.27 -30.48 15.46
N HIS A 448 -7.70 -30.63 16.65
CA HIS A 448 -6.26 -30.48 16.90
C HIS A 448 -5.43 -31.45 16.03
N TRP A 449 -5.85 -32.73 15.93
CA TRP A 449 -5.18 -33.70 15.06
C TRP A 449 -5.18 -33.27 13.57
N ILE A 450 -6.31 -32.78 13.08
CA ILE A 450 -6.39 -32.25 11.70
C ILE A 450 -5.54 -30.97 11.52
N MET A 451 -5.49 -30.11 12.53
CA MET A 451 -4.59 -28.94 12.48
C MET A 451 -3.14 -29.37 12.38
N GLN A 452 -2.72 -30.37 13.19
CA GLN A 452 -1.36 -30.89 13.16
C GLN A 452 -1.04 -31.50 11.79
N LEU A 453 -1.92 -32.37 11.25
CA LEU A 453 -1.77 -32.93 9.90
C LEU A 453 -1.63 -31.83 8.83
N THR A 454 -2.43 -30.78 8.95
CA THR A 454 -2.37 -29.64 8.02
C THR A 454 -1.03 -28.91 8.10
N LEU A 455 -0.48 -28.76 9.32
CA LEU A 455 0.82 -28.13 9.55
C LEU A 455 1.98 -28.98 9.01
N ASP A 456 1.91 -30.31 9.18
CA ASP A 456 2.92 -31.24 8.66
C ASP A 456 2.98 -31.19 7.11
N ILE A 457 1.83 -31.18 6.45
CA ILE A 457 1.76 -31.00 4.99
C ILE A 457 2.25 -29.60 4.58
N LEU A 458 1.89 -28.59 5.33
CA LEU A 458 2.35 -27.20 5.08
C LEU A 458 3.86 -27.08 5.28
N GLN A 459 4.44 -27.77 6.27
CA GLN A 459 5.88 -27.81 6.52
C GLN A 459 6.64 -28.42 5.33
N TRP A 460 6.10 -29.46 4.72
CA TRP A 460 6.68 -30.04 3.51
C TRP A 460 6.69 -29.03 2.33
N LEU A 461 5.57 -28.37 2.10
CA LEU A 461 5.49 -27.28 1.11
C LEU A 461 6.45 -26.15 1.46
N TRP A 462 6.60 -25.81 2.74
CA TRP A 462 7.47 -24.76 3.22
C TRP A 462 8.94 -25.04 2.92
N GLN A 463 9.40 -26.27 3.12
CA GLN A 463 10.76 -26.68 2.77
C GLN A 463 11.04 -26.52 1.28
N TYR A 464 10.08 -26.86 0.42
CA TYR A 464 10.17 -26.62 -1.01
C TYR A 464 10.30 -25.12 -1.34
N LEU A 465 9.53 -24.26 -0.69
CA LEU A 465 9.62 -22.80 -0.89
C LEU A 465 10.98 -22.26 -0.44
N LEU A 466 11.50 -22.71 0.70
CA LEU A 466 12.84 -22.36 1.18
C LEU A 466 13.92 -22.79 0.19
N PHE A 467 13.86 -24.00 -0.34
CA PHE A 467 14.79 -24.48 -1.37
C PHE A 467 14.82 -23.57 -2.61
N LEU A 468 13.67 -23.00 -2.99
CA LEU A 468 13.61 -22.06 -4.11
C LEU A 468 14.20 -20.68 -3.78
N THR A 469 14.11 -20.24 -2.51
CA THR A 469 14.63 -18.93 -2.09
C THR A 469 16.10 -18.92 -1.79
N ASP A 470 16.70 -20.07 -1.50
CA ASP A 470 18.12 -20.22 -1.14
C ASP A 470 19.09 -19.92 -2.32
N ARG A 471 18.55 -19.78 -3.52
CA ARG A 471 19.27 -19.34 -4.71
C ARG A 471 19.28 -17.83 -4.79
N SER A 472 20.45 -17.23 -4.90
CA SER A 472 20.63 -15.79 -5.08
C SER A 472 19.71 -15.23 -6.19
N HIS A 473 19.10 -14.07 -5.95
CA HIS A 473 18.20 -13.36 -6.89
C HIS A 473 16.78 -13.93 -7.05
N SER A 474 16.20 -14.54 -6.03
CA SER A 474 14.80 -14.98 -6.05
C SER A 474 13.80 -13.81 -6.14
N LEU A 475 14.17 -12.63 -5.65
CA LEU A 475 13.37 -11.39 -5.71
C LEU A 475 14.20 -10.29 -6.39
N LEU A 476 13.71 -9.80 -7.52
CA LEU A 476 14.30 -8.67 -8.24
C LEU A 476 13.51 -7.39 -7.93
N SER A 477 14.22 -6.36 -7.50
CA SER A 477 13.67 -5.01 -7.42
C SER A 477 13.73 -4.36 -8.80
N LEU A 478 12.65 -3.68 -9.19
CA LEU A 478 12.53 -3.01 -10.49
C LEU A 478 12.30 -1.51 -10.28
N SER A 479 12.96 -0.72 -11.11
CA SER A 479 12.67 0.69 -11.20
C SER A 479 11.34 0.96 -11.93
N LEU A 480 10.85 2.18 -11.83
CA LEU A 480 9.64 2.60 -12.56
C LEU A 480 9.83 2.42 -14.08
N VAL A 481 10.98 2.80 -14.62
CA VAL A 481 11.31 2.69 -16.06
C VAL A 481 11.33 1.23 -16.49
N GLN A 482 11.99 0.35 -15.74
CA GLN A 482 12.00 -1.09 -16.02
C GLN A 482 10.60 -1.69 -15.99
N SER A 483 9.76 -1.29 -15.03
CA SER A 483 8.37 -1.72 -14.94
C SER A 483 7.54 -1.28 -16.16
N GLN A 484 7.77 -0.06 -16.67
CA GLN A 484 7.12 0.44 -17.90
C GLN A 484 7.56 -0.34 -19.15
N ILE A 485 8.85 -0.65 -19.26
CA ILE A 485 9.37 -1.47 -20.37
C ILE A 485 8.74 -2.87 -20.36
N ILE A 486 8.70 -3.52 -19.20
CA ILE A 486 8.04 -4.82 -19.03
C ILE A 486 6.57 -4.73 -19.44
N ALA A 487 5.87 -3.67 -19.04
CA ALA A 487 4.48 -3.47 -19.41
C ALA A 487 4.30 -3.37 -20.93
N ILE A 488 5.13 -2.63 -21.63
CA ILE A 488 5.08 -2.50 -23.10
C ILE A 488 5.34 -3.85 -23.77
N VAL A 489 6.37 -4.59 -23.35
CA VAL A 489 6.72 -5.91 -23.91
C VAL A 489 5.57 -6.89 -23.73
N VAL A 490 5.02 -6.98 -22.51
CA VAL A 490 3.90 -7.89 -22.21
C VAL A 490 2.64 -7.50 -22.97
N LEU A 491 2.36 -6.20 -23.14
CA LEU A 491 1.23 -5.73 -23.95
C LEU A 491 1.38 -6.12 -25.42
N ILE A 492 2.58 -6.05 -25.99
CA ILE A 492 2.87 -6.52 -27.36
C ILE A 492 2.62 -8.03 -27.48
N ILE A 493 3.10 -8.81 -26.50
CA ILE A 493 2.87 -10.26 -26.46
C ILE A 493 1.37 -10.56 -26.33
N ALA A 494 0.65 -9.87 -25.44
CA ALA A 494 -0.78 -10.02 -25.24
C ALA A 494 -1.56 -9.69 -26.53
N PHE A 495 -1.23 -8.59 -27.19
CA PHE A 495 -1.83 -8.23 -28.47
C PHE A 495 -1.66 -9.32 -29.51
N ARG A 496 -0.47 -9.89 -29.63
CA ARG A 496 -0.19 -11.01 -30.55
C ARG A 496 -0.93 -12.30 -30.18
N CYS A 497 -1.01 -12.60 -28.89
CA CYS A 497 -1.66 -13.83 -28.41
C CYS A 497 -3.18 -13.79 -28.55
N PHE A 498 -3.80 -12.64 -28.30
CA PHE A 498 -5.26 -12.52 -28.18
C PHE A 498 -5.96 -11.88 -29.36
N VAL A 499 -5.24 -11.08 -30.18
CA VAL A 499 -5.80 -10.52 -31.41
C VAL A 499 -5.68 -11.56 -32.55
N SER A 500 -6.81 -12.03 -32.99
CA SER A 500 -6.89 -13.04 -34.06
C SER A 500 -6.35 -12.47 -35.39
N SER A 501 -5.66 -13.31 -36.18
CA SER A 501 -5.22 -12.99 -37.51
C SER A 501 -6.38 -12.65 -38.50
N SER A 502 -7.61 -13.02 -38.17
CA SER A 502 -8.82 -12.68 -38.94
C SER A 502 -9.26 -11.22 -38.82
N PHE A 503 -8.72 -10.45 -37.87
CA PHE A 503 -8.99 -9.01 -37.76
C PHE A 503 -8.27 -8.20 -38.85
N PHE A 504 -7.14 -8.71 -39.33
CA PHE A 504 -6.47 -8.21 -40.52
C PHE A 504 -6.79 -9.17 -41.66
N ASN A 505 -7.78 -8.84 -42.48
CA ASN A 505 -8.08 -9.55 -43.72
C ASN A 505 -6.90 -9.37 -44.74
N LEU A 506 -5.76 -9.99 -44.39
CA LEU A 506 -4.54 -10.04 -45.19
C LEU A 506 -4.61 -11.13 -46.30
N SER A 507 -5.84 -11.47 -46.75
CA SER A 507 -6.06 -12.38 -47.85
C SER A 507 -5.56 -11.86 -49.21
N ARG A 508 -4.90 -10.68 -49.23
CA ARG A 508 -4.30 -10.08 -50.45
C ARG A 508 -2.77 -9.92 -50.35
N VAL A 509 -2.11 -10.45 -49.32
CA VAL A 509 -0.66 -10.36 -49.21
C VAL A 509 -0.05 -11.71 -49.57
N ASP A 510 0.94 -11.68 -50.46
CA ASP A 510 1.70 -12.85 -50.91
C ASP A 510 2.14 -13.74 -49.73
N ASN A 511 1.92 -15.05 -49.86
CA ASN A 511 2.24 -16.05 -48.84
C ASN A 511 3.69 -15.96 -48.32
N ASN A 512 4.63 -15.55 -49.17
CA ASN A 512 6.04 -15.38 -48.80
C ASN A 512 6.27 -14.18 -47.88
N ILE A 513 5.57 -13.06 -48.05
CA ILE A 513 5.64 -11.88 -47.21
C ILE A 513 4.96 -12.17 -45.85
N TYR A 514 3.86 -12.95 -45.89
CA TYR A 514 3.19 -13.38 -44.64
C TYR A 514 4.08 -14.29 -43.76
N LEU A 515 4.75 -15.28 -44.39
CA LEU A 515 5.70 -16.16 -43.71
C LEU A 515 6.93 -15.40 -43.22
N TRP A 516 7.48 -14.48 -43.97
CA TRP A 516 8.60 -13.63 -43.57
C TRP A 516 8.21 -12.68 -42.43
N LEU A 517 7.06 -12.02 -42.51
CA LEU A 517 6.53 -11.21 -41.40
C LEU A 517 6.22 -12.02 -40.14
N LYS A 518 5.77 -13.26 -40.27
CA LYS A 518 5.54 -14.18 -39.17
C LYS A 518 6.83 -14.60 -38.51
N ASN A 519 7.88 -14.90 -39.25
CA ASN A 519 9.17 -15.36 -38.75
C ASN A 519 10.06 -14.20 -38.29
N SER A 520 10.10 -13.08 -39.01
CA SER A 520 10.85 -11.89 -38.60
C SER A 520 10.27 -11.21 -37.33
N ARG A 521 8.95 -11.31 -37.15
CA ARG A 521 8.30 -10.77 -35.94
C ARG A 521 8.67 -11.52 -34.67
N ALA A 522 8.83 -12.85 -34.74
CA ALA A 522 9.33 -13.63 -33.61
C ALA A 522 10.81 -13.26 -33.30
N LEU A 523 11.63 -13.14 -34.34
CA LEU A 523 13.01 -12.75 -34.23
C LEU A 523 13.17 -11.31 -33.68
N LEU A 524 12.40 -10.36 -34.17
CA LEU A 524 12.37 -8.98 -33.67
C LEU A 524 11.91 -8.89 -32.21
N THR A 525 10.96 -9.72 -31.78
CA THR A 525 10.54 -9.78 -30.37
C THR A 525 11.66 -10.34 -29.48
N VAL A 526 12.35 -11.38 -29.94
CA VAL A 526 13.50 -11.96 -29.22
C VAL A 526 14.68 -10.98 -29.21
N ILE A 527 15.02 -10.34 -30.31
CA ILE A 527 16.07 -9.32 -30.40
C ILE A 527 15.72 -8.12 -29.51
N PHE A 528 14.49 -7.66 -29.53
CA PHE A 528 14.05 -6.54 -28.69
C PHE A 528 14.09 -6.90 -27.19
N VAL A 529 13.62 -8.09 -26.80
CA VAL A 529 13.71 -8.57 -25.42
C VAL A 529 15.17 -8.79 -25.00
N SER A 530 16.02 -9.37 -25.88
CA SER A 530 17.44 -9.55 -25.57
C SER A 530 18.20 -8.22 -25.53
N SER A 531 17.87 -7.25 -26.39
CA SER A 531 18.48 -5.92 -26.35
C SER A 531 18.04 -5.13 -25.10
N LEU A 532 16.80 -5.32 -24.61
CA LEU A 532 16.35 -4.75 -23.35
C LEU A 532 17.04 -5.39 -22.14
N LEU A 533 17.23 -6.71 -22.16
CA LEU A 533 17.97 -7.44 -21.12
C LEU A 533 19.46 -7.07 -21.13
N THR A 534 20.07 -6.89 -22.29
CA THR A 534 21.45 -6.42 -22.41
C THR A 534 21.59 -4.95 -22.04
N TYR A 535 20.64 -4.09 -22.37
CA TYR A 535 20.62 -2.70 -21.92
C TYR A 535 20.48 -2.59 -20.39
N SER A 536 19.61 -3.42 -19.77
CA SER A 536 19.50 -3.53 -18.31
C SER A 536 20.79 -4.04 -17.65
N ASN A 537 21.51 -4.97 -18.28
CA ASN A 537 22.79 -5.47 -17.76
C ASN A 537 23.96 -4.54 -18.08
N SER A 538 23.92 -3.75 -19.15
CA SER A 538 24.99 -2.80 -19.49
C SER A 538 24.97 -1.55 -18.61
N THR A 539 23.84 -1.21 -17.99
CA THR A 539 23.80 -0.13 -16.98
C THR A 539 24.41 -0.55 -15.65
N SER A 540 24.59 -1.87 -15.39
CA SER A 540 25.22 -2.38 -14.17
C SER A 540 26.75 -2.62 -14.29
N THR A 541 27.37 -2.41 -15.46
CA THR A 541 28.80 -2.63 -15.70
C THR A 541 29.51 -1.47 -16.37
N HIS A 542 28.91 -0.29 -16.43
CA HIS A 542 29.67 0.89 -16.81
C HIS A 542 30.57 1.31 -15.65
N GLU A 543 31.80 0.79 -15.64
CA GLU A 543 32.94 1.59 -15.19
C GLU A 543 32.82 2.98 -15.81
N SER A 544 32.54 3.95 -14.98
CA SER A 544 32.48 5.35 -15.34
C SER A 544 33.86 5.77 -15.87
N LYS A 545 34.07 5.65 -17.19
CA LYS A 545 35.07 6.51 -17.83
C LYS A 545 34.59 7.94 -17.57
N PRO A 546 35.39 8.79 -16.95
CA PRO A 546 35.06 10.18 -16.79
C PRO A 546 34.88 10.78 -18.20
N ALA A 547 33.64 10.96 -18.63
CA ALA A 547 33.35 11.82 -19.77
C ALA A 547 33.90 13.18 -19.39
N LEU A 548 34.84 13.68 -20.17
CA LEU A 548 35.27 15.08 -20.14
C LEU A 548 34.03 15.94 -20.36
N LYS A 549 33.33 16.28 -19.26
CA LYS A 549 32.21 17.21 -19.28
C LYS A 549 32.76 18.56 -19.69
N ASN A 550 32.21 19.08 -20.77
CA ASN A 550 32.38 20.48 -21.14
C ASN A 550 31.91 21.34 -19.95
N ASN A 551 32.82 22.09 -19.32
CA ASN A 551 32.58 22.84 -18.08
C ASN A 551 31.48 23.90 -18.13
N ASN A 552 30.69 24.01 -19.20
CA ASN A 552 29.68 25.05 -19.41
C ASN A 552 28.23 24.53 -19.51
N GLN A 553 27.97 23.25 -19.33
CA GLN A 553 26.57 22.78 -19.26
C GLN A 553 26.02 22.93 -17.85
N PRO A 554 24.77 23.41 -17.68
CA PRO A 554 24.13 23.50 -16.37
C PRO A 554 24.01 22.10 -15.76
N ILE A 555 24.24 22.02 -14.45
CA ILE A 555 24.13 20.78 -13.69
C ILE A 555 22.69 20.66 -13.23
N ASP A 556 21.98 19.63 -13.70
CA ASP A 556 20.65 19.30 -13.21
C ASP A 556 20.75 18.43 -11.94
N TRP A 557 20.20 18.92 -10.85
CA TRP A 557 20.18 18.22 -9.57
C TRP A 557 18.92 18.53 -8.77
N GLN A 558 18.64 17.70 -7.76
CA GLN A 558 17.47 17.87 -6.92
C GLN A 558 17.75 17.55 -5.46
N VAL A 559 17.04 18.24 -4.56
CA VAL A 559 17.03 17.97 -3.12
C VAL A 559 15.62 17.59 -2.72
N ASN A 560 15.44 16.37 -2.23
CA ASN A 560 14.16 15.81 -1.87
C ASN A 560 14.05 15.67 -0.36
N VAL A 561 13.29 16.56 0.28
CA VAL A 561 13.00 16.49 1.72
C VAL A 561 11.84 15.55 1.93
N LEU A 562 12.10 14.34 2.40
CA LEU A 562 11.11 13.27 2.54
C LEU A 562 10.16 13.55 3.70
N ASP A 563 8.88 13.19 3.54
CA ASP A 563 7.92 13.17 4.64
C ASP A 563 8.16 11.92 5.51
N VAL A 564 9.02 12.07 6.49
CA VAL A 564 9.34 11.05 7.51
C VAL A 564 8.61 11.33 8.83
N GLY A 565 7.62 12.21 8.82
CA GLY A 565 6.93 12.65 10.02
C GLY A 565 7.81 13.56 10.87
N GLN A 566 7.93 13.27 12.18
CA GLN A 566 8.88 13.99 13.03
C GLN A 566 10.24 13.34 12.88
N GLY A 567 11.18 14.07 12.30
CA GLY A 567 12.51 13.63 11.94
C GLY A 567 12.98 14.24 10.63
N LEU A 568 14.14 13.85 10.16
CA LEU A 568 14.74 14.35 8.93
C LEU A 568 15.24 13.21 8.05
N ALA A 569 15.01 13.31 6.76
CA ALA A 569 15.67 12.52 5.73
C ALA A 569 15.63 13.30 4.42
N ILE A 570 16.80 13.56 3.83
CA ILE A 570 16.94 14.36 2.61
C ILE A 570 17.76 13.55 1.61
N VAL A 571 17.24 13.37 0.40
CA VAL A 571 17.98 12.77 -0.70
C VAL A 571 18.42 13.85 -1.67
N ILE A 572 19.73 14.04 -1.80
CA ILE A 572 20.35 14.87 -2.82
C ILE A 572 20.64 13.95 -4.01
N GLN A 573 20.11 14.25 -5.17
CA GLN A 573 20.13 13.35 -6.31
C GLN A 573 20.59 14.03 -7.58
N GLN A 574 21.41 13.34 -8.36
CA GLN A 574 21.79 13.69 -9.72
C GLN A 574 21.79 12.42 -10.59
N GLY A 575 20.78 12.27 -11.45
CA GLY A 575 20.57 11.04 -12.19
C GLY A 575 20.32 9.85 -11.27
N GLU A 576 21.14 8.80 -11.39
CA GLU A 576 21.10 7.59 -10.55
C GLU A 576 21.99 7.69 -9.29
N HIS A 577 22.80 8.74 -9.17
CA HIS A 577 23.66 9.00 -8.03
C HIS A 577 22.92 9.75 -6.93
N ALA A 578 23.20 9.39 -5.67
CA ALA A 578 22.54 10.03 -4.53
C ALA A 578 23.40 10.11 -3.28
N ILE A 579 23.21 11.21 -2.54
CA ILE A 579 23.66 11.37 -1.16
C ILE A 579 22.42 11.46 -0.27
N LEU A 580 22.44 10.71 0.85
CA LEU A 580 21.38 10.78 1.85
C LEU A 580 21.89 11.57 3.08
N TYR A 581 21.14 12.58 3.49
CA TYR A 581 21.36 13.31 4.72
C TYR A 581 20.24 12.94 5.71
N ASP A 582 20.63 12.31 6.83
CA ASP A 582 19.78 11.69 7.85
C ASP A 582 18.88 10.55 7.38
N THR A 583 18.43 9.71 8.31
CA THR A 583 17.72 8.45 8.02
C THR A 583 16.33 8.35 8.65
N GLY A 584 15.84 9.42 9.28
CA GLY A 584 14.60 9.39 10.03
C GLY A 584 14.63 8.44 11.23
N GLY A 585 13.48 8.26 11.86
CA GLY A 585 13.35 7.53 13.11
C GLY A 585 13.09 6.04 12.97
N ALA A 586 13.58 5.28 13.97
CA ALA A 586 13.18 3.92 14.26
C ALA A 586 12.45 3.84 15.61
N TYR A 587 11.43 2.98 15.70
CA TYR A 587 10.57 2.92 16.87
C TYR A 587 10.67 1.56 17.58
N PRO A 588 10.51 1.50 18.91
CA PRO A 588 10.56 0.24 19.67
C PRO A 588 9.53 -0.80 19.20
N SER A 589 8.51 -0.40 18.47
CA SER A 589 7.53 -1.29 17.85
C SER A 589 8.10 -2.09 16.66
N GLY A 590 9.32 -1.83 16.22
CA GLY A 590 9.91 -2.38 15.00
C GLY A 590 9.62 -1.55 13.75
N PHE A 591 8.76 -0.51 13.84
CA PHE A 591 8.50 0.38 12.72
C PHE A 591 9.74 1.27 12.46
N ASN A 592 10.21 1.28 11.21
CA ASN A 592 11.38 2.02 10.79
C ASN A 592 11.07 2.85 9.52
N LEU A 593 11.46 4.11 9.52
CA LEU A 593 11.20 5.03 8.40
C LEU A 593 12.13 4.77 7.22
N THR A 594 13.31 4.23 7.44
CA THR A 594 14.18 3.77 6.35
C THR A 594 13.47 2.68 5.53
N GLU A 595 12.89 1.67 6.19
CA GLU A 595 12.16 0.59 5.50
C GLU A 595 10.89 1.07 4.79
N THR A 596 10.16 1.99 5.42
CA THR A 596 8.82 2.37 4.95
C THR A 596 8.80 3.56 4.01
N VAL A 597 9.85 4.40 4.02
CA VAL A 597 9.93 5.63 3.23
C VAL A 597 11.19 5.68 2.37
N ILE A 598 12.40 5.55 2.98
CA ILE A 598 13.64 5.82 2.27
C ILE A 598 13.94 4.75 1.22
N LEU A 599 13.97 3.47 1.60
CA LEU A 599 14.25 2.39 0.65
C LEU A 599 13.24 2.33 -0.51
N PRO A 600 11.92 2.47 -0.30
CA PRO A 600 10.95 2.56 -1.38
C PRO A 600 11.18 3.78 -2.30
N TYR A 601 11.57 4.93 -1.74
CA TYR A 601 11.90 6.11 -2.52
C TYR A 601 13.13 5.87 -3.42
N LEU A 602 14.21 5.34 -2.86
CA LEU A 602 15.44 5.03 -3.60
C LEU A 602 15.17 4.02 -4.73
N GLN A 603 14.42 2.96 -4.43
CA GLN A 603 14.01 1.96 -5.42
C GLN A 603 13.17 2.58 -6.55
N TYR A 604 12.21 3.45 -6.21
CA TYR A 604 11.36 4.13 -7.20
C TYR A 604 12.19 4.95 -8.20
N HIS A 605 13.27 5.58 -7.72
CA HIS A 605 14.18 6.41 -8.50
C HIS A 605 15.37 5.66 -9.10
N SER A 606 15.39 4.32 -9.05
CA SER A 606 16.49 3.47 -9.56
C SER A 606 17.83 3.68 -8.85
N ILE A 607 17.82 4.21 -7.63
CA ILE A 607 19.02 4.40 -6.81
C ILE A 607 19.33 3.08 -6.11
N ASN A 608 20.31 2.33 -6.59
CA ASN A 608 20.69 1.03 -6.07
C ASN A 608 21.83 1.08 -5.06
N GLU A 609 22.53 2.20 -5.01
CA GLU A 609 23.60 2.49 -4.05
C GLU A 609 23.55 3.97 -3.65
N LEU A 610 24.07 4.29 -2.49
CA LEU A 610 24.26 5.65 -2.04
C LEU A 610 25.76 5.98 -2.07
N ASP A 611 26.14 7.03 -2.78
CA ASP A 611 27.54 7.45 -2.83
C ASP A 611 28.02 7.85 -1.42
N LYS A 612 27.16 8.56 -0.68
CA LYS A 612 27.44 8.95 0.72
C LYS A 612 26.16 8.96 1.56
N VAL A 613 26.33 8.71 2.86
CA VAL A 613 25.30 8.95 3.88
C VAL A 613 25.89 9.88 4.93
N ILE A 614 25.24 11.00 5.18
CA ILE A 614 25.66 11.99 6.17
C ILE A 614 24.63 11.99 7.29
N ILE A 615 25.08 11.75 8.51
CA ILE A 615 24.24 11.85 9.70
C ILE A 615 24.55 13.15 10.43
N SER A 616 23.53 13.99 10.56
CA SER A 616 23.67 15.27 11.23
C SER A 616 24.09 15.11 12.68
N HIS A 617 23.37 14.29 13.42
CA HIS A 617 23.64 13.91 14.81
C HIS A 617 22.94 12.58 15.14
N SER A 618 23.17 12.04 16.35
CA SER A 618 22.78 10.68 16.72
C SER A 618 21.36 10.49 17.24
N ASP A 619 20.56 11.54 17.33
CA ASP A 619 19.19 11.39 17.82
C ASP A 619 18.38 10.45 16.94
N ASN A 620 17.45 9.72 17.56
CA ASN A 620 16.72 8.65 16.89
C ASN A 620 15.96 9.12 15.64
N ASP A 621 15.44 10.33 15.62
CA ASP A 621 14.70 10.90 14.50
C ASP A 621 15.58 11.37 13.34
N HIS A 622 16.90 11.25 13.46
CA HIS A 622 17.93 11.51 12.44
C HIS A 622 18.73 10.27 12.08
N ALA A 623 19.25 9.55 13.07
CA ALA A 623 20.14 8.39 12.88
C ALA A 623 19.44 7.03 13.04
N GLY A 624 18.16 7.00 13.46
CA GLY A 624 17.49 5.74 13.87
C GLY A 624 17.43 4.66 12.80
N GLY A 625 17.44 5.05 11.53
CA GLY A 625 17.40 4.14 10.39
C GLY A 625 18.75 3.65 9.87
N LEU A 626 19.88 4.21 10.31
CA LEU A 626 21.22 3.97 9.75
C LEU A 626 21.61 2.49 9.72
N THR A 627 21.36 1.76 10.80
CA THR A 627 21.71 0.33 10.88
C THR A 627 20.95 -0.49 9.83
N LEU A 628 19.66 -0.22 9.66
CA LEU A 628 18.85 -0.91 8.68
C LEU A 628 19.26 -0.52 7.26
N LEU A 629 19.61 0.74 7.03
CA LEU A 629 20.09 1.22 5.75
C LEU A 629 21.35 0.50 5.31
N ARG A 630 22.35 0.41 6.19
CA ARG A 630 23.62 -0.30 5.94
C ARG A 630 23.45 -1.78 5.58
N ASN A 631 22.37 -2.41 6.05
CA ASN A 631 22.11 -3.82 5.80
C ASN A 631 21.35 -4.06 4.47
N ASN A 632 20.77 -3.02 3.87
CA ASN A 632 19.86 -3.18 2.73
C ASN A 632 20.32 -2.50 1.45
N ILE A 633 21.30 -1.59 1.51
CA ILE A 633 21.80 -0.88 0.33
C ILE A 633 23.32 -0.68 0.46
N ALA A 634 24.02 -0.73 -0.66
CA ALA A 634 25.44 -0.39 -0.72
C ALA A 634 25.65 1.11 -0.44
N ILE A 635 26.66 1.45 0.36
CA ILE A 635 27.01 2.82 0.72
C ILE A 635 28.48 3.00 0.52
N GLY A 636 28.88 3.99 -0.29
CA GLY A 636 30.28 4.29 -0.57
C GLY A 636 31.01 4.84 0.66
N GLU A 637 30.42 5.86 1.33
CA GLU A 637 30.99 6.47 2.53
C GLU A 637 29.89 6.89 3.50
N VAL A 638 30.13 6.73 4.80
CA VAL A 638 29.25 7.27 5.86
C VAL A 638 30.01 8.36 6.61
N ILE A 639 29.41 9.54 6.77
CA ILE A 639 29.94 10.66 7.54
C ILE A 639 29.11 10.79 8.81
N VAL A 640 29.75 10.63 9.97
CA VAL A 640 29.08 10.66 11.26
C VAL A 640 30.04 11.06 12.38
N ASN A 641 29.61 11.97 13.24
CA ASN A 641 30.44 12.47 14.33
C ASN A 641 30.32 11.65 15.64
N ASP A 642 29.17 11.01 15.89
CA ASP A 642 28.96 10.27 17.14
C ASP A 642 29.64 8.89 17.11
N GLU A 643 30.49 8.65 18.14
CA GLU A 643 31.21 7.37 18.31
C GLU A 643 30.30 6.17 18.54
N ALA A 644 29.12 6.38 19.13
CA ALA A 644 28.23 5.26 19.45
C ALA A 644 27.65 4.57 18.19
N ILE A 645 27.55 5.28 17.06
CA ILE A 645 27.00 4.78 15.80
C ILE A 645 28.03 4.72 14.69
N ARG A 646 29.22 5.28 14.93
CA ARG A 646 30.35 5.32 14.00
C ARG A 646 31.01 3.96 13.89
N LYS A 647 31.36 3.56 12.67
CA LYS A 647 32.16 2.36 12.38
C LYS A 647 33.54 2.72 11.87
N SER A 648 34.46 1.76 11.92
CA SER A 648 35.77 1.92 11.30
C SER A 648 35.62 2.21 9.81
N GLY A 649 36.30 3.26 9.33
CA GLY A 649 36.19 3.73 7.94
C GLY A 649 35.16 4.85 7.71
N ASP A 650 34.27 5.15 8.68
CA ASP A 650 33.36 6.28 8.56
C ASP A 650 34.12 7.63 8.68
N GLY A 651 33.72 8.59 7.83
CA GLY A 651 34.23 9.96 7.83
C GLY A 651 33.69 10.80 8.99
N LEU A 652 34.26 11.99 9.16
CA LEU A 652 33.82 13.02 10.11
C LEU A 652 33.30 14.23 9.38
N CYS A 653 32.33 14.93 9.95
CA CYS A 653 31.87 16.24 9.51
C CYS A 653 32.56 17.31 10.38
N LEU A 654 33.45 18.11 9.82
CA LEU A 654 34.16 19.16 10.56
C LEU A 654 34.21 20.44 9.73
N LEU A 655 34.18 21.58 10.43
CA LEU A 655 34.28 22.90 9.84
C LEU A 655 35.50 23.02 8.91
N GLY A 656 35.28 23.57 7.72
CA GLY A 656 36.31 23.80 6.71
C GLY A 656 36.60 22.62 5.79
N GLN A 657 36.06 21.45 6.09
CA GLN A 657 36.12 20.34 5.14
C GLN A 657 35.11 20.59 4.01
N SER A 658 35.50 20.20 2.80
CA SER A 658 34.66 20.28 1.62
C SER A 658 34.97 19.13 0.67
N PHE A 659 33.98 18.72 -0.08
CA PHE A 659 34.16 17.76 -1.15
C PHE A 659 33.31 18.13 -2.36
N ASN A 660 33.76 17.74 -3.53
CA ASN A 660 32.98 17.83 -4.75
C ASN A 660 32.33 16.48 -5.04
N TRP A 661 31.05 16.50 -5.37
CA TRP A 661 30.29 15.32 -5.78
C TRP A 661 29.47 15.66 -7.02
N GLN A 662 29.78 15.00 -8.13
CA GLN A 662 29.09 15.20 -9.41
C GLN A 662 29.01 16.68 -9.88
N GLY A 663 30.03 17.49 -9.53
CA GLY A 663 30.07 18.91 -9.83
C GLY A 663 29.41 19.82 -8.79
N LEU A 664 28.75 19.27 -7.77
CA LEU A 664 28.23 20.00 -6.62
C LEU A 664 29.30 20.12 -5.53
N ASN A 665 29.42 21.30 -4.96
CA ASN A 665 30.31 21.56 -3.83
C ASN A 665 29.57 21.45 -2.51
N PHE A 666 30.06 20.62 -1.62
CA PHE A 666 29.59 20.42 -0.28
C PHE A 666 30.57 21.05 0.70
N HIS A 667 30.17 22.13 1.36
CA HIS A 667 30.96 22.83 2.36
C HIS A 667 30.43 22.53 3.74
N GLN A 668 31.26 21.90 4.60
CA GLN A 668 30.92 21.59 5.97
C GLN A 668 31.19 22.83 6.84
N LEU A 669 30.15 23.42 7.39
CA LEU A 669 30.18 24.71 8.11
C LEU A 669 30.21 24.54 9.64
N TRP A 670 29.87 23.35 10.14
CA TRP A 670 29.81 23.00 11.56
C TRP A 670 29.78 21.47 11.74
N PRO A 671 30.30 20.92 12.87
CA PRO A 671 30.95 21.54 14.03
C PRO A 671 32.46 21.80 13.81
N GLU A 672 33.05 22.64 14.69
CA GLU A 672 34.52 22.91 14.66
C GLU A 672 35.35 21.72 15.12
N LYS A 673 34.84 20.98 16.07
CA LYS A 673 35.47 19.78 16.63
C LYS A 673 34.38 18.81 17.07
N LYS A 674 34.73 17.54 17.12
CA LYS A 674 33.86 16.50 17.66
C LYS A 674 33.59 16.77 19.14
N GLN A 675 32.31 16.91 19.52
CA GLN A 675 31.92 17.25 20.90
C GLN A 675 31.10 16.14 21.56
N GLY A 676 30.24 15.38 20.84
CA GLY A 676 29.46 14.32 21.43
C GLY A 676 28.09 14.07 20.82
N ARG A 677 27.01 14.09 21.62
CA ARG A 677 25.68 13.62 21.24
C ARG A 677 24.59 14.70 21.22
N ASP A 678 24.98 15.95 21.26
CA ASP A 678 24.02 17.05 21.36
C ASP A 678 23.55 17.50 19.97
N ASN A 679 22.31 17.99 19.87
CA ASN A 679 21.75 18.63 18.70
C ASN A 679 22.68 19.74 18.17
N ASP A 680 23.37 20.43 19.08
CA ASP A 680 24.33 21.51 18.75
C ASP A 680 25.60 21.01 18.03
N ASP A 681 25.81 19.69 17.94
CA ASP A 681 26.88 19.04 17.14
C ASP A 681 26.44 18.63 15.75
N SER A 682 25.23 19.01 15.32
CA SER A 682 24.69 18.69 14.00
C SER A 682 25.64 19.12 12.87
N CYS A 683 25.86 18.24 11.93
CA CYS A 683 26.64 18.51 10.71
C CYS A 683 25.90 19.53 9.82
N VAL A 684 26.35 20.79 9.80
CA VAL A 684 25.78 21.84 8.94
C VAL A 684 26.51 21.88 7.61
N ILE A 685 25.78 21.79 6.50
CA ILE A 685 26.35 21.69 5.15
C ILE A 685 25.68 22.68 4.21
N LEU A 686 26.50 23.45 3.48
CA LEU A 686 26.07 24.24 2.33
C LEU A 686 26.38 23.46 1.05
N ILE A 687 25.36 23.21 0.24
CA ILE A 687 25.47 22.55 -1.07
C ILE A 687 25.31 23.61 -2.15
N SER A 688 26.21 23.67 -3.12
CA SER A 688 26.10 24.63 -4.20
C SER A 688 26.66 24.10 -5.53
N ASP A 689 26.00 24.49 -6.64
CA ASP A 689 26.47 24.30 -8.01
C ASP A 689 27.21 25.54 -8.56
N GLY A 690 27.41 26.55 -7.69
CA GLY A 690 27.98 27.87 -8.06
C GLY A 690 26.91 28.90 -8.46
N THR A 691 25.67 28.50 -8.76
CA THR A 691 24.55 29.39 -9.09
C THR A 691 23.50 29.36 -8.00
N PHE A 692 23.07 28.16 -7.61
CA PHE A 692 22.08 27.90 -6.56
C PHE A 692 22.70 27.17 -5.37
N SER A 693 22.08 27.39 -4.22
CA SER A 693 22.60 26.83 -2.97
C SER A 693 21.48 26.42 -2.01
N VAL A 694 21.71 25.31 -1.30
CA VAL A 694 20.82 24.78 -0.27
C VAL A 694 21.59 24.57 1.02
N LEU A 695 21.08 25.14 2.12
CA LEU A 695 21.70 25.00 3.45
C LEU A 695 20.96 23.96 4.28
N LEU A 696 21.66 22.89 4.67
CA LEU A 696 21.22 21.85 5.58
C LEU A 696 21.74 22.13 6.98
N THR A 697 20.87 22.23 7.97
CA THR A 697 21.24 22.73 9.30
C THR A 697 21.18 21.68 10.41
N GLY A 698 20.58 20.49 10.15
CA GLY A 698 20.26 19.55 11.23
C GLY A 698 19.43 20.22 12.32
N ASP A 699 19.78 19.94 13.57
CA ASP A 699 18.99 20.40 14.73
C ASP A 699 19.70 21.46 15.58
N ILE A 700 20.59 22.26 14.97
CA ILE A 700 21.33 23.34 15.69
C ILE A 700 20.39 24.30 16.41
N SER A 701 20.83 24.75 17.58
CA SER A 701 20.13 25.78 18.36
C SER A 701 20.56 27.20 17.97
N LYS A 702 19.83 28.20 18.46
CA LYS A 702 20.18 29.62 18.32
C LYS A 702 21.58 29.97 18.79
N LYS A 703 22.16 29.18 19.73
CA LYS A 703 23.54 29.37 20.19
C LYS A 703 24.50 29.15 19.02
N ILE A 704 24.34 28.04 18.29
CA ILE A 704 25.19 27.71 17.15
C ILE A 704 24.90 28.64 15.96
N GLU A 705 23.64 28.99 15.71
CA GLU A 705 23.27 29.97 14.69
C GLU A 705 24.02 31.29 14.90
N ARG A 706 24.11 31.79 16.14
CA ARG A 706 24.87 33.02 16.47
C ARG A 706 26.35 32.87 16.19
N LEU A 707 26.96 31.73 16.51
CA LEU A 707 28.35 31.44 16.20
C LEU A 707 28.61 31.43 14.69
N LEU A 708 27.73 30.76 13.92
CA LEU A 708 27.81 30.75 12.48
C LEU A 708 27.66 32.15 11.86
N VAL A 709 26.72 32.95 12.38
CA VAL A 709 26.54 34.37 11.95
C VAL A 709 27.77 35.20 12.27
N SER A 710 28.39 35.05 13.44
CA SER A 710 29.64 35.73 13.79
C SER A 710 30.75 35.40 12.79
N LYS A 711 30.97 34.11 12.55
CA LYS A 711 31.98 33.63 11.57
C LYS A 711 31.72 34.13 10.16
N ALA A 712 30.45 34.21 9.75
CA ALA A 712 30.10 34.73 8.44
C ALA A 712 30.39 36.25 8.34
N LYS A 713 30.15 37.02 9.41
CA LYS A 713 30.52 38.46 9.46
C LYS A 713 32.02 38.68 9.42
N ASP A 714 32.80 37.75 10.02
CA ASP A 714 34.24 37.76 9.98
C ASP A 714 34.83 37.21 8.66
N ASN A 715 34.01 36.95 7.66
CA ASN A 715 34.33 36.36 6.34
C ASN A 715 35.02 34.96 6.42
N LEU A 716 34.85 34.23 7.50
CA LEU A 716 35.43 32.91 7.70
C LEU A 716 34.61 31.80 7.01
N LEU A 717 33.34 32.07 6.72
CA LEU A 717 32.45 31.13 6.01
C LEU A 717 31.32 31.90 5.29
N THR A 718 30.66 31.19 4.33
CA THR A 718 29.50 31.73 3.60
C THR A 718 28.23 31.01 4.12
N LEU A 719 27.22 31.79 4.51
CA LEU A 719 25.91 31.26 4.95
C LEU A 719 24.79 31.52 3.94
N ASN A 720 25.03 32.40 2.95
CA ASN A 720 24.00 32.74 1.98
C ASN A 720 23.53 31.49 1.23
N ALA A 721 22.21 31.26 1.17
CA ALA A 721 21.64 30.14 0.49
C ALA A 721 20.25 30.47 -0.04
N ASP A 722 19.91 29.95 -1.24
CA ASP A 722 18.63 30.18 -1.89
C ASP A 722 17.48 29.43 -1.17
N VAL A 723 17.79 28.25 -0.66
CA VAL A 723 16.82 27.45 0.12
C VAL A 723 17.43 27.04 1.45
N LEU A 724 16.67 27.22 2.52
CA LEU A 724 17.04 26.82 3.87
C LEU A 724 16.19 25.61 4.31
N ILE A 725 16.84 24.53 4.74
CA ILE A 725 16.17 23.50 5.52
C ILE A 725 16.20 23.93 6.98
N ALA A 726 15.01 24.21 7.52
CA ALA A 726 14.87 24.85 8.83
C ALA A 726 15.42 23.97 9.96
N ALA A 727 16.27 24.55 10.80
CA ALA A 727 16.87 23.85 11.93
C ALA A 727 15.83 23.35 12.93
N HIS A 728 16.08 22.14 13.48
CA HIS A 728 15.33 21.53 14.55
C HIS A 728 13.81 21.50 14.30
N HIS A 729 13.44 21.14 13.05
CA HIS A 729 12.05 21.01 12.58
C HIS A 729 11.20 22.28 12.76
N GLY A 730 11.82 23.44 12.92
CA GLY A 730 11.15 24.70 13.27
C GLY A 730 10.81 24.84 14.75
N SER A 731 11.67 24.33 15.63
CA SER A 731 11.58 24.53 17.08
C SER A 731 11.72 26.01 17.48
N LYS A 732 11.13 26.39 18.62
CA LYS A 732 11.33 27.72 19.21
C LYS A 732 12.79 28.01 19.60
N THR A 733 13.60 26.96 19.75
CA THR A 733 15.02 27.03 20.11
C THR A 733 15.94 27.35 18.95
N SER A 734 15.43 27.42 17.72
CA SER A 734 16.18 27.64 16.47
C SER A 734 15.58 28.75 15.61
N SER A 735 16.13 28.94 14.41
CA SER A 735 15.72 29.90 13.39
C SER A 735 15.60 31.33 13.94
N SER A 736 16.71 31.85 14.46
CA SER A 736 16.80 33.24 14.94
C SER A 736 16.71 34.22 13.78
N ILE A 737 16.21 35.43 14.04
CA ILE A 737 16.05 36.43 12.99
C ILE A 737 17.41 36.85 12.40
N GLU A 738 18.43 36.92 13.25
CA GLU A 738 19.80 37.22 12.85
C GLU A 738 20.36 36.18 11.87
N PHE A 739 20.05 34.90 12.10
CA PHE A 739 20.45 33.81 11.23
C PHE A 739 19.70 33.86 9.90
N ILE A 740 18.36 34.04 9.94
CA ILE A 740 17.53 34.18 8.74
C ILE A 740 18.04 35.33 7.86
N ASN A 741 18.34 36.47 8.45
CA ASN A 741 18.84 37.66 7.73
C ASN A 741 20.25 37.50 7.19
N GLN A 742 21.06 36.62 7.76
CA GLN A 742 22.40 36.29 7.24
C GLN A 742 22.33 35.27 6.09
N VAL A 743 21.43 34.25 6.19
CA VAL A 743 21.22 33.25 5.13
C VAL A 743 20.49 33.85 3.93
N LYS A 744 19.52 34.73 4.14
CA LYS A 744 18.66 35.36 3.13
C LYS A 744 18.00 34.41 2.15
N PRO A 745 17.35 33.32 2.61
CA PRO A 745 16.77 32.34 1.72
C PRO A 745 15.53 32.89 1.01
N SER A 746 15.29 32.49 -0.23
CA SER A 746 14.04 32.76 -0.95
C SER A 746 12.91 31.84 -0.47
N ALA A 747 13.27 30.63 -0.01
CA ALA A 747 12.34 29.64 0.50
C ALA A 747 12.91 28.87 1.71
N VAL A 748 12.01 28.44 2.60
CA VAL A 748 12.35 27.57 3.73
C VAL A 748 11.51 26.30 3.70
N VAL A 749 12.14 25.17 4.00
CA VAL A 749 11.46 23.87 4.12
C VAL A 749 11.53 23.38 5.57
N PHE A 750 10.37 23.15 6.17
CA PHE A 750 10.25 22.53 7.49
C PHE A 750 9.99 21.02 7.34
N SER A 751 10.88 20.16 7.84
CA SER A 751 10.63 18.75 8.02
C SER A 751 9.94 18.53 9.36
N ALA A 752 8.65 18.25 9.39
CA ALA A 752 7.89 18.14 10.63
C ALA A 752 6.72 17.15 10.47
N GLY A 753 6.34 16.49 11.56
CA GLY A 753 5.24 15.54 11.58
C GLY A 753 3.87 16.19 11.63
N PHE A 754 2.89 15.60 10.92
CA PHE A 754 1.51 16.05 10.97
C PHE A 754 0.94 16.00 12.39
N LEU A 755 0.42 17.15 12.89
CA LEU A 755 -0.12 17.32 14.23
C LEU A 755 0.80 16.70 15.30
N ASN A 756 2.11 16.99 15.22
CA ASN A 756 3.10 16.48 16.15
C ASN A 756 2.90 17.04 17.57
N ARG A 757 3.38 16.32 18.58
CA ARG A 757 3.18 16.65 20.00
C ARG A 757 3.85 17.95 20.44
N TRP A 758 4.87 18.41 19.71
CA TRP A 758 5.63 19.60 20.03
C TRP A 758 5.08 20.88 19.36
N ASN A 759 4.04 20.71 18.49
CA ASN A 759 3.49 21.77 17.66
C ASN A 759 4.53 22.47 16.76
N MET A 760 5.45 21.66 16.19
CA MET A 760 6.44 22.12 15.23
C MET A 760 5.87 22.06 13.78
N PRO A 761 6.25 22.99 12.90
CA PRO A 761 6.99 24.20 13.18
C PRO A 761 6.21 25.17 14.08
N ALA A 762 6.92 25.81 15.03
CA ALA A 762 6.30 26.72 16.00
C ALA A 762 5.73 27.96 15.28
N LYS A 763 4.55 28.41 15.70
CA LYS A 763 3.90 29.60 15.08
C LYS A 763 4.82 30.82 15.07
N LEU A 764 5.53 31.06 16.18
CA LEU A 764 6.49 32.16 16.28
C LEU A 764 7.62 32.04 15.26
N VAL A 765 8.10 30.82 14.97
CA VAL A 765 9.16 30.59 13.98
C VAL A 765 8.62 30.78 12.57
N LYS A 766 7.44 30.24 12.25
CA LYS A 766 6.79 30.50 10.96
C LYS A 766 6.61 32.02 10.73
N GLN A 767 6.21 32.75 11.76
CA GLN A 767 5.97 34.21 11.66
C GLN A 767 7.22 34.96 11.25
N ARG A 768 8.41 34.63 11.76
CA ARG A 768 9.68 35.24 11.37
C ARG A 768 9.95 35.16 9.88
N PHE A 769 9.68 33.98 9.26
CA PHE A 769 9.84 33.82 7.81
C PHE A 769 8.77 34.55 7.01
N ILE A 770 7.53 34.61 7.53
CA ILE A 770 6.46 35.41 6.91
C ILE A 770 6.81 36.92 6.90
N ASP A 771 7.30 37.42 8.03
CA ASP A 771 7.69 38.83 8.18
C ASP A 771 8.82 39.22 7.20
N GLU A 772 9.75 38.30 6.93
CA GLU A 772 10.83 38.46 5.93
C GLU A 772 10.38 38.08 4.50
N LYS A 773 9.09 37.81 4.26
CA LYS A 773 8.51 37.47 2.94
C LYS A 773 9.11 36.18 2.32
N ILE A 774 9.62 35.25 3.12
CA ILE A 774 10.22 34.00 2.67
C ILE A 774 9.11 32.97 2.43
N VAL A 775 9.17 32.26 1.30
CA VAL A 775 8.19 31.25 0.95
C VAL A 775 8.34 30.02 1.87
N ILE A 776 7.24 29.57 2.49
CA ILE A 776 7.25 28.45 3.45
C ILE A 776 6.71 27.18 2.82
N HIS A 777 7.48 26.11 2.91
CA HIS A 777 7.07 24.74 2.62
C HIS A 777 7.19 23.88 3.88
N SER A 778 6.34 22.86 4.01
CA SER A 778 6.40 21.96 5.19
C SER A 778 5.90 20.56 4.86
N THR A 779 6.66 19.54 5.25
CA THR A 779 6.32 18.14 4.96
C THR A 779 5.01 17.69 5.63
N ASN A 780 4.67 18.26 6.79
CA ASN A 780 3.43 17.93 7.50
C ASN A 780 2.15 18.32 6.74
N GLU A 781 2.23 19.34 5.90
CA GLU A 781 1.11 19.85 5.10
C GLU A 781 1.19 19.37 3.64
N ASN A 782 2.39 19.39 3.09
CA ASN A 782 2.65 19.21 1.66
C ASN A 782 3.07 17.79 1.27
N GLY A 783 3.43 16.94 2.24
CA GLY A 783 4.18 15.73 1.98
C GLY A 783 5.63 16.05 1.60
N MET A 784 6.31 15.16 0.91
CA MET A 784 7.66 15.37 0.39
C MET A 784 7.75 16.71 -0.36
N VAL A 785 8.85 17.43 -0.15
CA VAL A 785 9.16 18.67 -0.85
C VAL A 785 10.40 18.45 -1.72
N ARG A 786 10.25 18.64 -3.03
CA ARG A 786 11.32 18.54 -4.01
C ARG A 786 11.77 19.93 -4.43
N ILE A 787 13.02 20.22 -4.22
CA ILE A 787 13.74 21.38 -4.74
C ILE A 787 14.44 20.89 -6.01
N ASN A 788 14.01 21.37 -7.16
CA ASN A 788 14.50 20.94 -8.46
C ASN A 788 15.25 22.09 -9.13
N ILE A 789 16.50 21.84 -9.45
CA ILE A 789 17.37 22.82 -10.12
C ILE A 789 17.68 22.25 -11.50
N ASN A 790 17.03 22.80 -12.52
CA ASN A 790 17.19 22.41 -13.91
C ASN A 790 17.28 23.66 -14.79
N ASP A 791 18.08 23.63 -15.84
CA ASP A 791 18.20 24.73 -16.82
C ASP A 791 18.43 26.10 -16.16
N ARG A 792 19.18 26.19 -15.08
CA ARG A 792 19.40 27.39 -14.27
C ARG A 792 18.13 28.02 -13.69
N GLN A 793 17.15 27.16 -13.38
CA GLN A 793 15.93 27.56 -12.69
C GLN A 793 15.73 26.70 -11.43
N LEU A 794 15.34 27.36 -10.35
CA LEU A 794 15.00 26.71 -9.11
C LEU A 794 13.48 26.62 -8.99
N ASN A 795 12.95 25.38 -8.94
CA ASN A 795 11.53 25.09 -8.79
C ASN A 795 11.30 24.22 -7.57
N ILE A 796 10.31 24.58 -6.73
CA ILE A 796 9.94 23.81 -5.54
C ILE A 796 8.58 23.16 -5.76
N LEU A 797 8.58 21.84 -5.78
CA LEU A 797 7.40 21.00 -5.98
C LEU A 797 7.00 20.32 -4.68
N GLN A 798 5.71 20.25 -4.43
CA GLN A 798 5.12 19.63 -3.25
C GLN A 798 4.39 18.35 -3.65
N TYR A 799 4.61 17.24 -2.94
CA TYR A 799 4.03 15.96 -3.31
C TYR A 799 2.51 16.03 -3.43
N ARG A 800 1.84 16.54 -2.39
CA ARG A 800 0.36 16.55 -2.35
C ARG A 800 -0.28 17.54 -3.32
N ARG A 801 0.43 18.59 -3.74
CA ARG A 801 -0.10 19.63 -4.63
C ARG A 801 0.28 19.38 -6.08
N ASP A 802 1.55 19.01 -6.33
CA ASP A 802 2.14 19.07 -7.67
C ASP A 802 2.44 17.66 -8.22
N LEU A 803 2.98 16.73 -7.40
CA LEU A 803 3.40 15.39 -7.86
C LEU A 803 2.27 14.35 -7.78
N SER A 804 1.40 14.44 -6.79
CA SER A 804 0.25 13.55 -6.63
C SER A 804 -1.02 14.32 -6.23
N PRO A 805 -1.51 15.20 -7.11
CA PRO A 805 -2.60 16.13 -6.80
C PRO A 805 -3.98 15.46 -6.81
N TYR A 806 -4.09 14.20 -6.35
CA TYR A 806 -5.35 13.47 -6.39
C TYR A 806 -6.15 13.69 -5.12
N TRP A 807 -7.48 13.89 -5.25
CA TRP A 807 -8.38 14.15 -4.11
C TRP A 807 -8.33 13.08 -3.01
N PHE A 808 -8.06 11.84 -3.36
CA PHE A 808 -7.98 10.75 -2.40
C PHE A 808 -6.64 10.70 -1.65
N ALA A 809 -5.57 11.25 -2.23
CA ALA A 809 -4.26 11.38 -1.59
C ALA A 809 -4.17 12.64 -0.71
N ASN A 810 -5.07 13.58 -0.91
CA ASN A 810 -5.11 14.86 -0.19
C ASN A 810 -6.23 14.86 0.85
N SER A 811 -5.89 15.11 2.10
CA SER A 811 -6.84 15.51 3.13
C SER A 811 -7.04 17.02 3.05
N LYS A 812 -7.51 17.56 1.92
CA LYS A 812 -7.73 19.02 1.86
C LYS A 812 -8.81 19.43 2.83
N ARG A 813 -8.36 20.11 3.87
CA ARG A 813 -9.09 21.19 4.51
C ARG A 813 -9.36 22.25 3.44
N LYS A 814 -10.55 22.87 3.48
CA LYS A 814 -10.74 24.17 2.84
C LYS A 814 -9.62 25.06 3.39
N PHE A 815 -8.63 25.40 2.58
CA PHE A 815 -7.83 26.58 2.85
C PHE A 815 -8.75 27.78 2.54
N ASN A 816 -9.17 28.45 3.59
CA ASN A 816 -9.68 29.81 3.48
C ASN A 816 -8.53 30.73 3.10
#